data_58f66045927633dd87c74f1af3dbef3f
#
_entry.id   58f66045927633dd87c74f1af3dbef3f
#
_cell.length_a   1.000
_cell.length_b   1.000
_cell.length_c   1.000
_cell.angle_alpha   90.00
_cell.angle_beta   90.00
_cell.angle_gamma   90.00
#
_symmetry.space_group_name_H-M   'P 1'
#
loop_
_entity.id
_entity.type
_entity.pdbx_description
1 polymer ?
#
loop_
_entity_poly.entity_id
_entity_poly.type
_entity_poly.pdbx_seq_one_letter_code
_entity_poly.pdbx_strand_id
1 'polypeptide(L)'
;MWRLKIAEGSGPWLRTNNNHIGRQVWEFDPSLGTPEEIAEVERAREEFRKNRFEKKHSSDLLMRLQFSKENPLEMDFPIIKLQDHEDVTEEAVLTSLRRAISRISTLQAHDGHWPGDYGGPMFLLPGLNKDGGWGLHIEGTSTMFGTALTYVMLRLLGEGSDGGFGAMEKGRNWILDHGSATAITSWGKMWLSVLGVFDWSGNNPLPPEMWLLPYFIPEDLYYPHPLIQDILWASLHKIVEPILMHWPGNKLREKAINTAMQHIHYEDENTRYICIGPVNKVLNMLCCWIEEPNSEAFKLHLPRVSDYLWVAEDGMKMQGYNGSQLWDTAFTVQAIVSTNLSEEFGPTLKKAHEFVKNSQVLDDCPGDLNSWYRHISKGAWPFSTADHGWPISDCTAEGLKAALLLSKISPEIVGNQIDGRKLYDAVNVILSLMNQDGGFATYELTRSYAWLEIINPAETFGDIVIDYPYVECTSAAIQALTSFKKLYPGHQREEIDTCITKSARFIEKIQQADGMDLGVFASPMGLVAAGRTYESSSCIRKACNFLLSKQLASGGWGESYLSCQDKVYTNLEGNRTHAVNTGWAMLALIDAGQAQKKILERHKGKQTRYLACDSAPHPRWSSSSSNPNLPIKPLNQPSSPPPTWRPPSQSCAPHCAVSIADRVNYTIA
;
A
#
# COMPACT_ATOMS: atom_id res chain seq x y z
N MET A 1 -2.68 -19.16 21.71
CA MET A 1 -3.28 -18.50 20.53
C MET A 1 -2.37 -17.36 20.06
N TRP A 2 -2.46 -16.92 18.82
CA TRP A 2 -1.70 -15.75 18.33
C TRP A 2 -2.23 -14.47 18.96
N ARG A 3 -1.33 -13.62 19.42
CA ARG A 3 -1.61 -12.31 20.00
C ARG A 3 -0.78 -11.25 19.31
N LEU A 4 -1.41 -10.13 18.93
CA LEU A 4 -0.72 -8.96 18.42
C LEU A 4 -0.22 -8.11 19.59
N LYS A 5 1.10 -7.95 19.66
CA LYS A 5 1.79 -7.09 20.63
C LYS A 5 2.01 -5.73 19.99
N ILE A 6 1.70 -4.68 20.72
CA ILE A 6 1.79 -3.29 20.27
C ILE A 6 2.79 -2.52 21.11
N ALA A 7 3.65 -1.76 20.44
CA ALA A 7 4.67 -0.90 21.05
C ALA A 7 5.62 -1.64 22.02
N GLU A 8 5.77 -2.94 21.83
CA GLU A 8 6.64 -3.77 22.67
C GLU A 8 7.95 -4.10 21.96
N GLY A 9 9.00 -4.20 22.75
CA GLY A 9 10.30 -4.67 22.33
C GLY A 9 11.33 -4.56 23.43
N SER A 10 12.25 -5.53 23.46
CA SER A 10 13.34 -5.56 24.43
C SER A 10 14.56 -6.26 23.85
N GLY A 11 15.72 -6.01 24.43
CA GLY A 11 16.96 -6.67 24.06
C GLY A 11 17.97 -5.73 23.40
N PRO A 12 19.25 -6.13 23.39
CA PRO A 12 20.35 -5.28 22.94
C PRO A 12 20.36 -5.05 21.43
N TRP A 13 19.63 -5.88 20.67
CA TRP A 13 19.61 -5.89 19.21
C TRP A 13 18.37 -5.20 18.61
N LEU A 14 17.51 -4.61 19.42
CA LEU A 14 16.36 -3.87 18.95
C LEU A 14 16.52 -2.38 19.25
N ARG A 15 16.60 -1.56 18.21
CA ARG A 15 16.78 -0.11 18.30
C ARG A 15 15.49 0.62 17.95
N THR A 16 15.23 1.74 18.61
CA THR A 16 14.06 2.59 18.39
C THR A 16 14.34 4.04 18.71
N ASN A 17 13.64 4.96 18.04
CA ASN A 17 13.71 6.39 18.30
C ASN A 17 12.58 6.88 19.22
N ASN A 18 11.50 6.12 19.37
CA ASN A 18 10.29 6.56 20.03
C ASN A 18 9.67 5.50 20.96
N ASN A 19 10.50 4.66 21.58
CA ASN A 19 10.04 3.57 22.47
C ASN A 19 9.09 2.58 21.78
N HIS A 20 9.36 2.22 20.55
CA HIS A 20 8.61 1.26 19.75
C HIS A 20 7.15 1.64 19.44
N ILE A 21 6.74 2.90 19.63
CA ILE A 21 5.38 3.35 19.32
C ILE A 21 5.02 2.98 17.87
N GLY A 22 3.89 2.31 17.70
CA GLY A 22 3.41 1.80 16.42
C GLY A 22 3.94 0.42 16.04
N ARG A 23 4.95 -0.13 16.71
CA ARG A 23 5.47 -1.46 16.39
C ARG A 23 4.42 -2.53 16.61
N GLN A 24 4.24 -3.43 15.63
CA GLN A 24 3.29 -4.53 15.62
C GLN A 24 4.04 -5.85 15.47
N VAL A 25 3.86 -6.77 16.41
CA VAL A 25 4.50 -8.10 16.37
C VAL A 25 3.54 -9.16 16.83
N TRP A 26 3.34 -10.20 16.01
CA TRP A 26 2.55 -11.36 16.38
C TRP A 26 3.38 -12.36 17.17
N GLU A 27 2.86 -12.77 18.31
CA GLU A 27 3.47 -13.77 19.19
C GLU A 27 2.48 -14.90 19.44
N PHE A 28 2.97 -16.14 19.38
CA PHE A 28 2.17 -17.30 19.71
C PHE A 28 2.31 -17.66 21.19
N ASP A 29 1.20 -17.65 21.90
CA ASP A 29 1.13 -18.10 23.27
C ASP A 29 0.10 -19.24 23.39
N PRO A 30 0.57 -20.49 23.64
CA PRO A 30 -0.31 -21.65 23.71
C PRO A 30 -1.26 -21.62 24.93
N SER A 31 -0.99 -20.77 25.93
CA SER A 31 -1.83 -20.64 27.13
C SER A 31 -3.02 -19.70 26.92
N LEU A 32 -3.03 -18.90 25.84
CA LEU A 32 -4.08 -17.94 25.55
C LEU A 32 -5.22 -18.56 24.71
N GLY A 33 -6.42 -18.07 24.99
CA GLY A 33 -7.64 -18.43 24.28
C GLY A 33 -8.50 -19.42 25.06
N THR A 34 -9.80 -19.09 25.17
CA THR A 34 -10.78 -20.06 25.65
C THR A 34 -11.10 -21.09 24.56
N PRO A 35 -11.66 -22.28 24.90
CA PRO A 35 -12.10 -23.24 23.90
C PRO A 35 -13.06 -22.65 22.87
N GLU A 36 -13.91 -21.70 23.28
CA GLU A 36 -14.88 -21.01 22.41
C GLU A 36 -14.18 -20.08 21.42
N GLU A 37 -13.19 -19.30 21.88
CA GLU A 37 -12.38 -18.40 21.04
C GLU A 37 -11.58 -19.19 20.01
N ILE A 38 -10.96 -20.29 20.42
CA ILE A 38 -10.24 -21.18 19.52
C ILE A 38 -11.19 -21.77 18.47
N ALA A 39 -12.36 -22.23 18.90
CA ALA A 39 -13.37 -22.78 17.98
C ALA A 39 -13.91 -21.72 17.00
N GLU A 40 -14.01 -20.45 17.40
CA GLU A 40 -14.40 -19.36 16.51
C GLU A 40 -13.34 -19.10 15.44
N VAL A 41 -12.07 -19.04 15.82
CA VAL A 41 -10.94 -18.87 14.89
C VAL A 41 -10.88 -20.03 13.89
N GLU A 42 -11.01 -21.28 14.37
CA GLU A 42 -10.97 -22.45 13.47
C GLU A 42 -12.18 -22.49 12.52
N ARG A 43 -13.35 -22.06 12.96
CA ARG A 43 -14.54 -21.92 12.09
C ARG A 43 -14.28 -20.87 10.99
N ALA A 44 -13.69 -19.73 11.34
CA ALA A 44 -13.37 -18.69 10.38
C ALA A 44 -12.32 -19.14 9.36
N ARG A 45 -11.29 -19.87 9.80
CA ARG A 45 -10.27 -20.46 8.93
C ARG A 45 -10.89 -21.47 7.96
N GLU A 46 -11.75 -22.35 8.47
CA GLU A 46 -12.44 -23.33 7.65
C GLU A 46 -13.42 -22.68 6.65
N GLU A 47 -14.11 -21.63 7.05
CA GLU A 47 -14.97 -20.86 6.17
C GLU A 47 -14.17 -20.15 5.08
N PHE A 48 -13.05 -19.51 5.44
CA PHE A 48 -12.13 -18.92 4.48
C PHE A 48 -11.62 -19.97 3.48
N ARG A 49 -11.17 -21.13 3.98
CA ARG A 49 -10.68 -22.24 3.15
C ARG A 49 -11.71 -22.73 2.15
N LYS A 50 -12.98 -22.84 2.54
CA LYS A 50 -14.08 -23.26 1.66
C LYS A 50 -14.40 -22.26 0.57
N ASN A 51 -14.29 -20.97 0.90
CA ASN A 51 -14.71 -19.88 0.03
C ASN A 51 -13.53 -19.12 -0.61
N ARG A 52 -12.28 -19.57 -0.45
CA ARG A 52 -11.06 -18.83 -0.82
C ARG A 52 -10.97 -18.42 -2.29
N PHE A 53 -11.65 -19.09 -3.20
CA PHE A 53 -11.68 -18.73 -4.61
C PHE A 53 -12.74 -17.68 -4.96
N GLU A 54 -13.65 -17.40 -4.06
CA GLU A 54 -14.72 -16.42 -4.20
C GLU A 54 -14.47 -15.21 -3.30
N LYS A 55 -13.97 -15.47 -2.07
CA LYS A 55 -13.58 -14.46 -1.07
C LYS A 55 -12.08 -14.60 -0.82
N LYS A 56 -11.28 -14.02 -1.70
CA LYS A 56 -9.82 -14.18 -1.70
C LYS A 56 -9.10 -13.44 -0.57
N HIS A 57 -9.74 -12.42 0.00
CA HIS A 57 -9.14 -11.60 1.03
C HIS A 57 -9.39 -12.17 2.42
N SER A 58 -8.31 -12.46 3.13
CA SER A 58 -8.27 -12.63 4.58
C SER A 58 -7.59 -11.41 5.17
N SER A 59 -7.91 -11.01 6.41
CA SER A 59 -7.27 -9.80 6.91
C SER A 59 -7.10 -9.75 8.43
N ASP A 60 -8.06 -9.16 9.12
CA ASP A 60 -7.88 -8.62 10.46
C ASP A 60 -8.64 -9.40 11.52
N LEU A 61 -9.19 -10.57 11.21
CA LEU A 61 -10.10 -11.25 12.13
C LEU A 61 -9.49 -11.47 13.51
N LEU A 62 -8.27 -11.98 13.57
CA LEU A 62 -7.61 -12.25 14.86
C LEU A 62 -7.37 -10.98 15.65
N MET A 63 -6.90 -9.92 14.98
CA MET A 63 -6.73 -8.61 15.60
C MET A 63 -8.07 -8.05 16.07
N ARG A 64 -9.12 -8.11 15.26
CA ARG A 64 -10.47 -7.61 15.63
C ARG A 64 -11.04 -8.35 16.83
N LEU A 65 -10.90 -9.66 16.90
CA LEU A 65 -11.32 -10.47 18.07
C LEU A 65 -10.57 -10.02 19.32
N GLN A 66 -9.25 -9.87 19.24
CA GLN A 66 -8.42 -9.43 20.36
C GLN A 66 -8.85 -8.02 20.83
N PHE A 67 -8.87 -7.03 19.93
CA PHE A 67 -9.13 -5.64 20.31
C PHE A 67 -10.58 -5.39 20.73
N SER A 68 -11.55 -6.08 20.14
CA SER A 68 -12.96 -6.00 20.60
C SER A 68 -13.14 -6.53 22.03
N LYS A 69 -12.27 -7.44 22.46
CA LYS A 69 -12.26 -7.96 23.83
C LYS A 69 -11.52 -7.02 24.78
N GLU A 70 -10.39 -6.46 24.33
CA GLU A 70 -9.58 -5.51 25.11
C GLU A 70 -10.27 -4.14 25.26
N ASN A 71 -11.00 -3.71 24.23
CA ASN A 71 -11.73 -2.44 24.18
C ASN A 71 -13.23 -2.71 23.97
N PRO A 72 -13.99 -3.12 24.97
CA PRO A 72 -15.42 -3.36 24.82
C PRO A 72 -16.16 -2.10 24.40
N LEU A 73 -17.23 -2.26 23.61
CA LEU A 73 -18.09 -1.14 23.20
C LEU A 73 -18.70 -0.48 24.45
N GLU A 74 -18.45 0.80 24.62
CA GLU A 74 -19.09 1.60 25.69
C GLU A 74 -20.57 1.83 25.40
N MET A 75 -20.92 1.98 24.12
CA MET A 75 -22.30 2.15 23.63
C MET A 75 -22.55 1.27 22.41
N ASP A 76 -23.61 0.47 22.43
CA ASP A 76 -24.04 -0.34 21.28
C ASP A 76 -25.22 0.37 20.58
N PHE A 77 -24.91 1.00 19.46
CA PHE A 77 -25.91 1.65 18.62
C PHE A 77 -26.63 0.62 17.74
N PRO A 78 -27.97 0.76 17.54
CA PRO A 78 -28.74 -0.18 16.75
C PRO A 78 -28.33 -0.20 15.28
N ILE A 79 -28.51 -1.36 14.64
CA ILE A 79 -28.36 -1.48 13.18
C ILE A 79 -29.60 -0.86 12.53
N ILE A 80 -29.40 0.21 11.77
CA ILE A 80 -30.46 0.82 10.99
C ILE A 80 -30.58 0.09 9.65
N LYS A 81 -31.75 -0.49 9.39
CA LYS A 81 -32.10 -1.10 8.11
C LYS A 81 -33.28 -0.39 7.53
N LEU A 82 -33.09 0.35 6.45
CA LEU A 82 -34.16 1.05 5.74
C LEU A 82 -34.74 0.15 4.63
N GLN A 83 -36.03 0.16 4.47
CA GLN A 83 -36.71 -0.49 3.34
C GLN A 83 -36.64 0.42 2.10
N ASP A 84 -36.89 -0.14 0.90
CA ASP A 84 -36.77 0.57 -0.37
C ASP A 84 -37.65 1.83 -0.47
N HIS A 85 -38.70 1.88 0.29
CA HIS A 85 -39.71 2.96 0.29
C HIS A 85 -39.57 3.93 1.48
N GLU A 86 -38.63 3.67 2.38
CA GLU A 86 -38.40 4.54 3.54
C GLU A 86 -37.42 5.66 3.20
N ASP A 87 -37.72 6.87 3.67
CA ASP A 87 -36.84 8.01 3.50
C ASP A 87 -35.64 7.93 4.45
N VAL A 88 -34.45 8.32 3.94
CA VAL A 88 -33.26 8.44 4.75
C VAL A 88 -33.36 9.66 5.65
N THR A 89 -33.48 9.44 6.94
CA THR A 89 -33.56 10.53 7.95
C THR A 89 -32.18 10.88 8.48
N GLU A 90 -32.00 12.13 8.93
CA GLU A 90 -30.74 12.57 9.58
C GLU A 90 -30.41 11.72 10.81
N GLU A 91 -31.44 11.35 11.60
CA GLU A 91 -31.26 10.49 12.78
C GLU A 91 -30.74 9.10 12.42
N ALA A 92 -31.27 8.49 11.35
CA ALA A 92 -30.81 7.20 10.85
C ALA A 92 -29.32 7.25 10.40
N VAL A 93 -28.94 8.34 9.71
CA VAL A 93 -27.56 8.59 9.29
C VAL A 93 -26.65 8.76 10.50
N LEU A 94 -27.01 9.63 11.45
CA LEU A 94 -26.22 9.88 12.66
C LEU A 94 -26.07 8.62 13.52
N THR A 95 -27.12 7.82 13.67
CA THR A 95 -27.06 6.55 14.41
C THR A 95 -26.10 5.56 13.74
N SER A 96 -26.18 5.42 12.41
CA SER A 96 -25.28 4.56 11.64
C SER A 96 -23.82 5.05 11.74
N LEU A 97 -23.62 6.36 11.70
CA LEU A 97 -22.30 6.98 11.81
C LEU A 97 -21.71 6.77 13.21
N ARG A 98 -22.46 7.02 14.28
CA ARG A 98 -22.04 6.74 15.65
C ARG A 98 -21.67 5.27 15.84
N ARG A 99 -22.50 4.38 15.31
CA ARG A 99 -22.21 2.94 15.34
C ARG A 99 -20.89 2.59 14.64
N ALA A 100 -20.63 3.17 13.47
CA ALA A 100 -19.40 2.95 12.72
C ALA A 100 -18.17 3.48 13.49
N ILE A 101 -18.25 4.71 14.04
CA ILE A 101 -17.14 5.29 14.79
C ILE A 101 -16.92 4.53 16.10
N SER A 102 -17.96 4.14 16.84
CA SER A 102 -17.81 3.31 18.04
C SER A 102 -17.08 2.00 17.74
N ARG A 103 -17.45 1.32 16.66
CA ARG A 103 -16.78 0.08 16.27
C ARG A 103 -15.32 0.30 15.87
N ILE A 104 -15.01 1.34 15.10
CA ILE A 104 -13.63 1.61 14.71
C ILE A 104 -12.79 2.01 15.93
N SER A 105 -13.40 2.70 16.91
CA SER A 105 -12.71 3.05 18.17
C SER A 105 -12.31 1.84 18.99
N THR A 106 -13.09 0.74 18.94
CA THR A 106 -12.67 -0.51 19.62
C THR A 106 -11.46 -1.18 18.99
N LEU A 107 -11.13 -0.84 17.75
CA LEU A 107 -9.96 -1.38 17.03
C LEU A 107 -8.70 -0.53 17.21
N GLN A 108 -8.77 0.55 18.00
CA GLN A 108 -7.64 1.40 18.30
C GLN A 108 -6.69 0.72 19.29
N ALA A 109 -5.41 0.65 18.96
CA ALA A 109 -4.37 0.17 19.84
C ALA A 109 -4.17 1.11 21.07
N HIS A 110 -3.56 0.59 22.12
CA HIS A 110 -3.34 1.37 23.36
C HIS A 110 -2.45 2.60 23.16
N ASP A 111 -1.52 2.55 22.18
CA ASP A 111 -0.62 3.65 21.82
C ASP A 111 -1.24 4.66 20.83
N GLY A 112 -2.48 4.42 20.39
CA GLY A 112 -3.31 5.36 19.66
C GLY A 112 -3.47 5.13 18.17
N HIS A 113 -2.71 4.19 17.56
CA HIS A 113 -2.89 3.88 16.14
C HIS A 113 -3.95 2.80 15.90
N TRP A 114 -4.32 2.60 14.62
CA TRP A 114 -5.14 1.48 14.17
C TRP A 114 -4.26 0.44 13.51
N PRO A 115 -4.17 -0.77 14.08
CA PRO A 115 -3.46 -1.87 13.45
C PRO A 115 -4.22 -2.40 12.23
N GLY A 116 -3.48 -2.83 11.23
CA GLY A 116 -4.06 -3.41 10.03
C GLY A 116 -3.05 -4.22 9.24
N ASP A 117 -3.54 -5.16 8.45
CA ASP A 117 -2.76 -5.90 7.48
C ASP A 117 -2.40 -4.99 6.29
N TYR A 118 -1.15 -4.80 5.96
CA TYR A 118 -0.72 -4.19 4.71
C TYR A 118 -0.38 -5.22 3.66
N GLY A 119 -1.39 -5.70 2.95
CA GLY A 119 -1.22 -6.58 1.81
C GLY A 119 -0.55 -5.85 0.65
N GLY A 120 0.72 -6.11 0.42
CA GLY A 120 1.43 -5.62 -0.76
C GLY A 120 1.47 -6.67 -1.86
N PRO A 121 1.88 -6.30 -3.09
CA PRO A 121 2.11 -7.26 -4.15
C PRO A 121 3.31 -8.17 -3.82
N MET A 122 3.27 -9.38 -4.33
CA MET A 122 4.39 -10.23 -4.64
C MET A 122 5.16 -10.97 -3.54
N PHE A 123 5.38 -10.41 -2.38
CA PHE A 123 6.19 -11.05 -1.34
C PHE A 123 5.33 -11.68 -0.26
N LEU A 124 4.06 -11.51 -0.42
CA LEU A 124 3.02 -12.15 0.35
C LEU A 124 2.75 -13.44 -0.38
N LEU A 125 2.78 -14.55 0.29
CA LEU A 125 2.34 -15.81 -0.29
C LEU A 125 0.88 -15.65 -0.72
N PRO A 126 0.57 -15.26 -1.97
CA PRO A 126 -0.80 -15.09 -2.40
C PRO A 126 -1.49 -16.44 -2.36
N GLY A 127 -2.78 -16.45 -2.12
CA GLY A 127 -3.55 -17.69 -2.11
C GLY A 127 -3.44 -18.44 -3.43
N LEU A 128 -3.50 -19.77 -3.37
CA LEU A 128 -3.54 -20.63 -4.55
C LEU A 128 -4.68 -20.22 -5.47
N ASN A 129 -4.42 -20.02 -6.75
CA ASN A 129 -5.42 -19.78 -7.76
C ASN A 129 -6.13 -21.06 -8.21
N LYS A 130 -7.27 -20.91 -8.90
CA LYS A 130 -8.07 -22.05 -9.41
C LYS A 130 -7.30 -22.93 -10.39
N ASP A 131 -6.37 -22.37 -11.16
CA ASP A 131 -5.52 -23.06 -12.11
C ASP A 131 -4.37 -23.86 -11.47
N GLY A 132 -4.17 -23.71 -10.16
CA GLY A 132 -3.16 -24.42 -9.41
C GLY A 132 -1.85 -23.68 -9.20
N GLY A 133 -1.69 -22.48 -9.76
CA GLY A 133 -0.52 -21.64 -9.53
C GLY A 133 -0.76 -20.55 -8.49
N TRP A 134 0.26 -19.71 -8.28
CA TRP A 134 0.23 -18.53 -7.43
C TRP A 134 0.56 -17.27 -8.24
N GLY A 135 -0.21 -16.21 -8.05
CA GLY A 135 0.01 -14.91 -8.67
C GLY A 135 1.07 -14.07 -7.95
N LEU A 136 1.21 -12.82 -8.36
CA LEU A 136 2.05 -11.82 -7.68
C LEU A 136 1.28 -11.05 -6.60
N HIS A 137 -0.03 -11.07 -6.66
CA HIS A 137 -0.93 -10.51 -5.66
C HIS A 137 -2.21 -11.36 -5.61
N ILE A 138 -3.02 -11.11 -4.60
CA ILE A 138 -4.17 -11.97 -4.24
C ILE A 138 -5.22 -12.10 -5.37
N GLU A 139 -5.36 -11.10 -6.24
CA GLU A 139 -6.27 -11.14 -7.39
C GLU A 139 -5.55 -11.40 -8.72
N GLY A 140 -4.21 -11.47 -8.71
CA GLY A 140 -3.40 -11.66 -9.89
C GLY A 140 -3.49 -13.07 -10.48
N THR A 141 -3.27 -13.16 -11.79
CA THR A 141 -3.11 -14.44 -12.48
C THR A 141 -1.86 -15.16 -11.98
N SER A 142 -1.84 -16.49 -12.11
CA SER A 142 -0.66 -17.29 -11.77
C SER A 142 0.53 -16.92 -12.64
N THR A 143 1.70 -16.81 -12.01
CA THR A 143 2.96 -16.51 -12.69
C THR A 143 4.01 -17.56 -12.35
N MET A 144 5.00 -17.76 -13.22
CA MET A 144 6.10 -18.68 -12.93
C MET A 144 6.88 -18.21 -11.70
N PHE A 145 7.09 -16.90 -11.55
CA PHE A 145 7.78 -16.32 -10.39
C PHE A 145 7.03 -16.64 -9.08
N GLY A 146 5.76 -16.27 -8.97
CA GLY A 146 4.96 -16.51 -7.78
C GLY A 146 4.83 -18.00 -7.48
N THR A 147 4.56 -18.82 -8.49
CA THR A 147 4.30 -20.25 -8.32
C THR A 147 5.58 -21.01 -7.91
N ALA A 148 6.69 -20.80 -8.62
CA ALA A 148 7.93 -21.53 -8.34
C ALA A 148 8.52 -21.15 -6.99
N LEU A 149 8.59 -19.86 -6.64
CA LEU A 149 9.10 -19.43 -5.34
C LEU A 149 8.22 -19.93 -4.19
N THR A 150 6.90 -19.81 -4.31
CA THR A 150 5.97 -20.31 -3.28
C THR A 150 6.10 -21.82 -3.10
N TYR A 151 6.11 -22.58 -4.20
CA TYR A 151 6.30 -24.02 -4.15
C TYR A 151 7.61 -24.41 -3.44
N VAL A 152 8.73 -23.83 -3.86
CA VAL A 152 10.04 -24.13 -3.28
C VAL A 152 10.08 -23.74 -1.81
N MET A 153 9.58 -22.57 -1.44
CA MET A 153 9.55 -22.12 -0.04
C MET A 153 8.76 -23.09 0.84
N LEU A 154 7.54 -23.47 0.43
CA LEU A 154 6.72 -24.43 1.17
C LEU A 154 7.43 -25.77 1.32
N ARG A 155 8.11 -26.26 0.27
CA ARG A 155 8.92 -27.47 0.34
C ARG A 155 10.06 -27.37 1.36
N LEU A 156 10.75 -26.23 1.40
CA LEU A 156 11.85 -25.99 2.35
C LEU A 156 11.33 -25.84 3.79
N LEU A 157 10.11 -25.35 3.98
CA LEU A 157 9.44 -25.28 5.28
C LEU A 157 8.90 -26.65 5.75
N GLY A 158 9.06 -27.71 4.96
CA GLY A 158 8.69 -29.07 5.33
C GLY A 158 7.33 -29.54 4.82
N GLU A 159 6.63 -28.74 4.00
CA GLU A 159 5.36 -29.15 3.40
C GLU A 159 5.58 -30.33 2.44
N GLY A 160 4.76 -31.37 2.54
CA GLY A 160 4.85 -32.56 1.69
C GLY A 160 4.54 -32.29 0.22
N SER A 161 4.93 -33.19 -0.68
CA SER A 161 4.64 -33.06 -2.12
C SER A 161 3.15 -33.06 -2.47
N ASP A 162 2.32 -33.60 -1.62
CA ASP A 162 0.86 -33.71 -1.67
C ASP A 162 0.18 -32.81 -0.63
N GLY A 163 0.96 -32.02 0.11
CA GLY A 163 0.52 -31.18 1.20
C GLY A 163 -0.38 -30.00 0.76
N GLY A 164 -0.82 -29.22 1.74
CA GLY A 164 -1.68 -28.08 1.50
C GLY A 164 -3.03 -28.45 0.86
N PHE A 165 -3.61 -29.61 1.22
CA PHE A 165 -4.84 -30.15 0.61
C PHE A 165 -4.72 -30.34 -0.92
N GLY A 166 -3.57 -30.83 -1.39
CA GLY A 166 -3.26 -31.02 -2.79
C GLY A 166 -2.80 -29.76 -3.53
N ALA A 167 -2.58 -28.65 -2.82
CA ALA A 167 -2.08 -27.41 -3.39
C ALA A 167 -0.65 -27.58 -3.95
N MET A 168 0.19 -28.35 -3.24
CA MET A 168 1.56 -28.61 -3.66
C MET A 168 1.64 -29.39 -4.97
N GLU A 169 0.81 -30.42 -5.11
CA GLU A 169 0.72 -31.19 -6.36
C GLU A 169 0.24 -30.33 -7.54
N LYS A 170 -0.82 -29.53 -7.32
CA LYS A 170 -1.33 -28.60 -8.34
C LYS A 170 -0.28 -27.58 -8.75
N GLY A 171 0.41 -26.97 -7.79
CA GLY A 171 1.48 -26.01 -8.07
C GLY A 171 2.63 -26.62 -8.85
N ARG A 172 3.05 -27.84 -8.48
CA ARG A 172 4.07 -28.57 -9.23
C ARG A 172 3.65 -28.85 -10.69
N ASN A 173 2.43 -29.31 -10.89
CA ASN A 173 1.92 -29.59 -12.24
C ASN A 173 1.83 -28.29 -13.05
N TRP A 174 1.33 -27.19 -12.46
CA TRP A 174 1.31 -25.89 -13.09
C TRP A 174 2.70 -25.45 -13.56
N ILE A 175 3.75 -25.57 -12.70
CA ILE A 175 5.15 -25.24 -13.07
C ILE A 175 5.62 -26.07 -14.26
N LEU A 176 5.35 -27.38 -14.25
CA LEU A 176 5.78 -28.26 -15.33
C LEU A 176 5.07 -27.98 -16.66
N ASP A 177 3.79 -27.66 -16.59
CA ASP A 177 2.97 -27.36 -17.79
C ASP A 177 3.33 -25.99 -18.41
N HIS A 178 3.98 -25.09 -17.65
CA HIS A 178 4.37 -23.74 -18.08
C HIS A 178 5.88 -23.56 -18.31
N GLY A 179 6.59 -24.63 -18.64
CA GLY A 179 7.99 -24.57 -19.06
C GLY A 179 9.01 -24.89 -17.95
N SER A 180 8.57 -25.44 -16.84
CA SER A 180 9.34 -25.78 -15.65
C SER A 180 9.90 -24.58 -14.88
N ALA A 181 10.46 -24.82 -13.69
CA ALA A 181 11.05 -23.79 -12.85
C ALA A 181 12.21 -23.02 -13.51
N THR A 182 12.81 -23.54 -14.57
CA THR A 182 13.87 -22.86 -15.34
C THR A 182 13.34 -21.69 -16.19
N ALA A 183 12.04 -21.64 -16.43
CA ALA A 183 11.36 -20.52 -17.08
C ALA A 183 11.05 -19.34 -16.13
N ILE A 184 11.46 -19.42 -14.87
CA ILE A 184 11.33 -18.31 -13.91
C ILE A 184 12.20 -17.12 -14.34
N THR A 185 11.77 -15.91 -14.01
CA THR A 185 12.51 -14.68 -14.29
C THR A 185 13.91 -14.68 -13.66
N SER A 186 14.80 -13.83 -14.17
CA SER A 186 16.19 -13.72 -13.68
C SER A 186 16.27 -13.47 -12.18
N TRP A 187 15.39 -12.62 -11.66
CA TRP A 187 15.32 -12.36 -10.22
C TRP A 187 14.85 -13.58 -9.41
N GLY A 188 13.92 -14.34 -9.95
CA GLY A 188 13.51 -15.61 -9.37
C GLY A 188 14.64 -16.63 -9.34
N LYS A 189 15.46 -16.71 -10.39
CA LYS A 189 16.68 -17.55 -10.43
C LYS A 189 17.65 -17.18 -9.31
N MET A 190 17.88 -15.88 -9.11
CA MET A 190 18.72 -15.39 -8.01
C MET A 190 18.21 -15.89 -6.65
N TRP A 191 16.92 -15.75 -6.36
CA TRP A 191 16.34 -16.24 -5.11
C TRP A 191 16.44 -17.75 -4.97
N LEU A 192 16.20 -18.51 -6.02
CA LEU A 192 16.36 -19.97 -6.02
C LEU A 192 17.83 -20.38 -5.80
N SER A 193 18.78 -19.58 -6.28
CA SER A 193 20.21 -19.80 -6.03
C SER A 193 20.60 -19.49 -4.58
N VAL A 194 20.07 -18.40 -4.01
CA VAL A 194 20.24 -18.09 -2.57
C VAL A 194 19.71 -19.24 -1.70
N LEU A 195 18.57 -19.83 -2.10
CA LEU A 195 17.98 -20.99 -1.41
C LEU A 195 18.70 -22.32 -1.70
N GLY A 196 19.72 -22.32 -2.55
CA GLY A 196 20.54 -23.50 -2.86
C GLY A 196 19.85 -24.52 -3.79
N VAL A 197 18.81 -24.14 -4.50
CA VAL A 197 18.02 -25.03 -5.39
C VAL A 197 18.19 -24.72 -6.88
N PHE A 198 18.98 -23.71 -7.22
CA PHE A 198 19.34 -23.35 -8.59
C PHE A 198 20.84 -23.02 -8.65
N ASP A 199 21.50 -23.33 -9.77
CA ASP A 199 22.92 -23.08 -9.93
C ASP A 199 23.20 -21.61 -10.22
N TRP A 200 24.19 -21.03 -9.54
CA TRP A 200 24.58 -19.64 -9.72
C TRP A 200 25.05 -19.31 -11.14
N SER A 201 25.59 -20.27 -11.87
CA SER A 201 26.01 -20.09 -13.26
C SER A 201 24.87 -19.78 -14.22
N GLY A 202 23.63 -20.03 -13.81
CA GLY A 202 22.43 -19.69 -14.55
C GLY A 202 21.90 -18.25 -14.34
N ASN A 203 22.62 -17.45 -13.54
CA ASN A 203 22.26 -16.06 -13.27
C ASN A 203 23.09 -15.09 -14.10
N ASN A 204 22.49 -13.94 -14.45
CA ASN A 204 23.17 -12.80 -15.09
C ASN A 204 23.08 -11.59 -14.16
N PRO A 205 23.93 -11.48 -13.11
CA PRO A 205 23.84 -10.40 -12.14
C PRO A 205 24.30 -9.07 -12.75
N LEU A 206 23.73 -7.97 -12.25
CA LEU A 206 24.22 -6.62 -12.50
C LEU A 206 25.60 -6.43 -11.87
N PRO A 207 26.58 -5.81 -12.56
CA PRO A 207 27.88 -5.56 -11.99
C PRO A 207 27.78 -4.49 -10.88
N PRO A 208 28.35 -4.75 -9.68
CA PRO A 208 28.31 -3.81 -8.56
C PRO A 208 29.08 -2.50 -8.83
N GLU A 209 29.85 -2.43 -9.90
CA GLU A 209 30.52 -1.21 -10.36
C GLU A 209 29.55 -0.09 -10.72
N MET A 210 28.27 -0.37 -10.91
CA MET A 210 27.23 0.64 -11.09
C MET A 210 27.13 1.56 -9.87
N TRP A 211 27.41 1.08 -8.67
CA TRP A 211 27.49 1.92 -7.46
C TRP A 211 28.62 2.95 -7.45
N LEU A 212 29.52 2.88 -8.41
CA LEU A 212 30.59 3.87 -8.59
C LEU A 212 30.22 4.98 -9.56
N LEU A 213 29.05 4.90 -10.19
CA LEU A 213 28.54 5.96 -11.05
C LEU A 213 28.19 7.19 -10.21
N PRO A 214 28.34 8.41 -10.76
CA PRO A 214 27.92 9.61 -10.06
C PRO A 214 26.42 9.57 -9.74
N TYR A 215 26.02 10.06 -8.57
CA TYR A 215 24.65 10.02 -8.04
C TYR A 215 23.58 10.67 -8.95
N PHE A 216 23.98 11.46 -9.93
CA PHE A 216 23.08 12.02 -10.93
C PHE A 216 22.81 11.10 -12.14
N ILE A 217 23.48 9.93 -12.19
CA ILE A 217 23.19 8.87 -13.16
C ILE A 217 22.33 7.85 -12.42
N PRO A 218 21.06 7.69 -12.80
CA PRO A 218 20.14 6.83 -12.07
C PRO A 218 20.46 5.35 -12.24
N GLU A 219 20.29 4.62 -11.17
CA GLU A 219 20.52 3.18 -11.06
C GLU A 219 19.27 2.49 -10.54
N ASP A 220 18.41 2.01 -11.41
CA ASP A 220 17.42 0.98 -11.07
C ASP A 220 16.77 0.40 -12.33
N LEU A 221 16.50 -0.90 -12.36
CA LEU A 221 16.32 -1.61 -13.61
C LEU A 221 15.31 -2.76 -13.49
N TYR A 222 14.07 -2.60 -14.03
CA TYR A 222 13.12 -3.74 -14.11
C TYR A 222 11.94 -3.63 -15.07
N TYR A 223 11.82 -4.45 -16.19
CA TYR A 223 10.60 -4.78 -16.99
C TYR A 223 10.90 -5.61 -18.26
N PRO A 224 9.89 -6.23 -18.98
CA PRO A 224 10.12 -7.06 -20.19
C PRO A 224 10.91 -6.32 -21.27
N HIS A 225 11.95 -6.94 -21.75
CA HIS A 225 13.02 -6.29 -22.48
C HIS A 225 13.03 -6.60 -23.99
N PRO A 226 13.34 -5.61 -24.82
CA PRO A 226 13.62 -5.83 -26.22
C PRO A 226 14.98 -6.56 -26.38
N LEU A 227 15.16 -7.23 -27.52
CA LEU A 227 16.38 -8.01 -27.84
C LEU A 227 17.68 -7.23 -27.60
N ILE A 228 17.67 -5.90 -27.70
CA ILE A 228 18.85 -5.07 -27.46
C ILE A 228 19.29 -5.13 -25.99
N GLN A 229 18.35 -5.29 -25.06
CA GLN A 229 18.70 -5.51 -23.65
C GLN A 229 19.36 -6.86 -23.43
N ASP A 230 18.83 -7.93 -24.00
CA ASP A 230 19.43 -9.27 -23.90
C ASP A 230 20.87 -9.24 -24.39
N ILE A 231 21.13 -8.54 -25.50
CA ILE A 231 22.49 -8.38 -26.04
C ILE A 231 23.37 -7.56 -25.08
N LEU A 232 22.86 -6.48 -24.51
CA LEU A 232 23.59 -5.64 -23.58
C LEU A 232 23.96 -6.44 -22.31
N TRP A 233 22.98 -7.06 -21.68
CA TRP A 233 23.19 -7.82 -20.44
C TRP A 233 24.04 -9.06 -20.65
N ALA A 234 23.84 -9.79 -21.76
CA ALA A 234 24.71 -10.90 -22.11
C ALA A 234 26.16 -10.45 -22.39
N SER A 235 26.34 -9.27 -22.97
CA SER A 235 27.68 -8.71 -23.21
C SER A 235 28.36 -8.31 -21.89
N LEU A 236 27.64 -7.68 -20.99
CA LEU A 236 28.14 -7.35 -19.66
C LEU A 236 28.58 -8.61 -18.91
N HIS A 237 27.74 -9.64 -18.89
CA HIS A 237 28.05 -10.89 -18.20
C HIS A 237 29.20 -11.68 -18.86
N LYS A 238 29.22 -11.83 -20.20
CA LYS A 238 30.18 -12.68 -20.89
C LYS A 238 31.52 -12.00 -21.19
N ILE A 239 31.53 -10.67 -21.31
CA ILE A 239 32.74 -9.92 -21.71
C ILE A 239 33.25 -9.07 -20.54
N VAL A 240 32.39 -8.25 -19.93
CA VAL A 240 32.82 -7.29 -18.91
C VAL A 240 33.09 -8.00 -17.58
N GLU A 241 32.24 -8.93 -17.16
CA GLU A 241 32.39 -9.66 -15.90
C GLU A 241 33.74 -10.40 -15.79
N PRO A 242 34.23 -11.17 -16.78
CA PRO A 242 35.57 -11.77 -16.73
C PRO A 242 36.70 -10.74 -16.58
N ILE A 243 36.56 -9.56 -17.17
CA ILE A 243 37.55 -8.49 -17.03
C ILE A 243 37.57 -7.93 -15.61
N LEU A 244 36.38 -7.72 -15.02
CA LEU A 244 36.23 -7.18 -13.67
C LEU A 244 36.63 -8.19 -12.59
N MET A 245 36.60 -9.49 -12.88
CA MET A 245 37.04 -10.53 -11.96
C MET A 245 38.57 -10.68 -11.88
N HIS A 246 39.34 -10.12 -12.85
CA HIS A 246 40.78 -10.26 -12.91
C HIS A 246 41.48 -8.90 -12.70
N TRP A 247 42.76 -8.95 -12.31
CA TRP A 247 43.55 -7.75 -12.15
C TRP A 247 43.76 -7.03 -13.51
N PRO A 248 43.61 -5.67 -13.60
CA PRO A 248 43.36 -4.72 -12.50
C PRO A 248 41.86 -4.48 -12.19
N GLY A 249 40.94 -5.10 -12.92
CA GLY A 249 39.50 -4.89 -12.80
C GLY A 249 38.96 -5.27 -11.40
N ASN A 250 39.56 -6.29 -10.77
CA ASN A 250 39.15 -6.74 -9.44
C ASN A 250 39.26 -5.65 -8.36
N LYS A 251 40.13 -4.66 -8.52
CA LYS A 251 40.21 -3.49 -7.61
C LYS A 251 39.00 -2.59 -7.76
N LEU A 252 38.46 -2.46 -8.97
CA LEU A 252 37.23 -1.72 -9.19
C LEU A 252 36.05 -2.45 -8.59
N ARG A 253 36.00 -3.78 -8.76
CA ARG A 253 34.98 -4.64 -8.13
C ARG A 253 35.01 -4.53 -6.61
N GLU A 254 36.15 -4.61 -5.99
CA GLU A 254 36.30 -4.45 -4.54
C GLU A 254 35.81 -3.09 -4.06
N LYS A 255 36.18 -2.02 -4.78
CA LYS A 255 35.68 -0.67 -4.46
C LYS A 255 34.14 -0.59 -4.59
N ALA A 256 33.56 -1.17 -5.64
CA ALA A 256 32.11 -1.15 -5.87
C ALA A 256 31.36 -1.92 -4.78
N ILE A 257 31.82 -3.12 -4.40
CA ILE A 257 31.22 -3.88 -3.31
C ILE A 257 31.29 -3.11 -1.99
N ASN A 258 32.44 -2.52 -1.67
CA ASN A 258 32.58 -1.69 -0.46
C ASN A 258 31.64 -0.49 -0.47
N THR A 259 31.45 0.17 -1.62
CA THR A 259 30.48 1.26 -1.76
C THR A 259 29.05 0.78 -1.54
N ALA A 260 28.67 -0.33 -2.16
CA ALA A 260 27.34 -0.94 -1.96
C ALA A 260 27.10 -1.29 -0.48
N MET A 261 28.07 -1.89 0.21
CA MET A 261 27.95 -2.21 1.64
C MET A 261 27.83 -0.95 2.50
N GLN A 262 28.54 0.14 2.18
CA GLN A 262 28.37 1.42 2.87
C GLN A 262 26.95 1.97 2.73
N HIS A 263 26.34 1.87 1.55
CA HIS A 263 24.94 2.26 1.34
C HIS A 263 23.96 1.38 2.12
N ILE A 264 24.21 0.05 2.15
CA ILE A 264 23.40 -0.88 2.92
C ILE A 264 23.45 -0.53 4.42
N HIS A 265 24.64 -0.38 4.99
CA HIS A 265 24.78 -0.01 6.40
C HIS A 265 24.15 1.35 6.73
N TYR A 266 24.31 2.34 5.83
CA TYR A 266 23.70 3.64 5.99
C TYR A 266 22.17 3.56 6.01
N GLU A 267 21.59 2.78 5.11
CA GLU A 267 20.13 2.53 5.09
C GLU A 267 19.67 1.82 6.35
N ASP A 268 20.37 0.77 6.77
CA ASP A 268 20.04 -0.03 7.95
C ASP A 268 20.04 0.81 9.21
N GLU A 269 21.07 1.63 9.42
CA GLU A 269 21.17 2.52 10.58
C GLU A 269 20.06 3.57 10.61
N ASN A 270 19.76 4.20 9.47
CA ASN A 270 18.77 5.26 9.38
C ASN A 270 17.32 4.77 9.39
N THR A 271 17.10 3.47 9.19
CA THR A 271 15.80 2.80 9.33
C THR A 271 15.72 1.91 10.58
N ARG A 272 16.70 1.96 11.47
CA ARG A 272 16.79 1.08 12.67
C ARG A 272 16.66 -0.38 12.30
N TYR A 273 17.26 -0.73 11.15
CA TYR A 273 17.22 -2.09 10.60
C TYR A 273 15.83 -2.59 10.18
N ILE A 274 14.85 -1.71 10.03
CA ILE A 274 13.57 -2.03 9.37
C ILE A 274 13.79 -2.15 7.86
N CYS A 275 14.59 -1.27 7.26
CA CYS A 275 14.77 -1.03 5.83
C CYS A 275 13.50 -0.43 5.18
N ILE A 276 13.58 -0.02 3.92
CA ILE A 276 12.46 0.62 3.24
C ILE A 276 11.29 -0.34 3.00
N GLY A 277 11.57 -1.63 2.84
CA GLY A 277 10.55 -2.64 2.57
C GLY A 277 11.05 -4.06 2.83
N PRO A 278 10.20 -5.07 2.73
CA PRO A 278 10.54 -6.45 3.10
C PRO A 278 11.63 -7.06 2.22
N VAL A 279 11.70 -6.69 0.95
CA VAL A 279 12.75 -7.19 0.04
C VAL A 279 14.10 -6.64 0.40
N ASN A 280 14.20 -5.31 0.56
CA ASN A 280 15.43 -4.66 1.01
C ASN A 280 15.86 -5.20 2.37
N LYS A 281 14.90 -5.43 3.28
CA LYS A 281 15.14 -6.05 4.57
C LYS A 281 15.89 -7.37 4.47
N VAL A 282 15.41 -8.28 3.62
CA VAL A 282 16.03 -9.60 3.46
C VAL A 282 17.36 -9.50 2.74
N LEU A 283 17.45 -8.66 1.68
CA LEU A 283 18.70 -8.46 0.94
C LEU A 283 19.80 -7.83 1.81
N ASN A 284 19.50 -6.76 2.53
CA ASN A 284 20.45 -6.11 3.42
C ASN A 284 20.92 -7.06 4.54
N MET A 285 19.98 -7.80 5.15
CA MET A 285 20.31 -8.80 6.16
C MET A 285 21.26 -9.89 5.61
N LEU A 286 21.03 -10.39 4.38
CA LEU A 286 21.90 -11.37 3.72
C LEU A 286 23.25 -10.76 3.38
N CYS A 287 23.32 -9.53 2.90
CA CYS A 287 24.58 -8.85 2.61
C CYS A 287 25.42 -8.67 3.90
N CYS A 288 24.80 -8.23 5.00
CA CYS A 288 25.48 -8.15 6.30
C CYS A 288 25.96 -9.52 6.80
N TRP A 289 25.18 -10.59 6.57
CA TRP A 289 25.60 -11.95 6.92
C TRP A 289 26.76 -12.46 6.05
N ILE A 290 26.77 -12.16 4.76
CA ILE A 290 27.86 -12.53 3.84
C ILE A 290 29.14 -11.77 4.18
N GLU A 291 29.02 -10.49 4.52
CA GLU A 291 30.15 -9.66 4.93
C GLU A 291 30.78 -10.21 6.22
N GLU A 292 29.98 -10.43 7.25
CA GLU A 292 30.40 -11.03 8.51
C GLU A 292 29.23 -11.72 9.22
N PRO A 293 29.17 -13.07 9.23
CA PRO A 293 28.02 -13.83 9.76
C PRO A 293 27.65 -13.58 11.22
N ASN A 294 28.60 -13.11 12.04
CA ASN A 294 28.39 -12.81 13.45
C ASN A 294 28.39 -11.30 13.77
N SER A 295 28.36 -10.46 12.74
CA SER A 295 28.38 -9.00 12.90
C SER A 295 27.23 -8.49 13.78
N GLU A 296 27.45 -7.31 14.37
CA GLU A 296 26.38 -6.58 15.05
C GLU A 296 25.26 -6.19 14.08
N ALA A 297 25.62 -5.75 12.87
CA ALA A 297 24.68 -5.39 11.82
C ALA A 297 23.70 -6.54 11.52
N PHE A 298 24.22 -7.76 11.28
CA PHE A 298 23.35 -8.92 11.07
C PHE A 298 22.42 -9.20 12.26
N LYS A 299 22.93 -9.11 13.50
CA LYS A 299 22.15 -9.35 14.73
C LYS A 299 21.03 -8.33 14.92
N LEU A 300 21.27 -7.07 14.53
CA LEU A 300 20.27 -5.99 14.60
C LEU A 300 19.11 -6.20 13.61
N HIS A 301 19.35 -6.91 12.51
CA HIS A 301 18.27 -7.28 11.58
C HIS A 301 17.29 -8.30 12.14
N LEU A 302 17.76 -9.27 12.93
CA LEU A 302 16.97 -10.43 13.33
C LEU A 302 15.64 -10.08 14.03
N PRO A 303 15.62 -9.20 15.07
CA PRO A 303 14.37 -8.87 15.76
C PRO A 303 13.39 -8.05 14.92
N ARG A 304 13.85 -7.47 13.78
CA ARG A 304 13.00 -6.69 12.88
C ARG A 304 12.33 -7.52 11.78
N VAL A 305 12.67 -8.81 11.65
CA VAL A 305 11.98 -9.72 10.71
C VAL A 305 10.50 -9.87 11.09
N SER A 306 10.22 -9.97 12.39
CA SER A 306 8.83 -10.10 12.88
C SER A 306 7.96 -8.88 12.61
N ASP A 307 8.54 -7.69 12.40
CA ASP A 307 7.80 -6.46 12.10
C ASP A 307 7.10 -6.53 10.72
N TYR A 308 7.52 -7.46 9.87
CA TYR A 308 6.95 -7.70 8.55
C TYR A 308 5.93 -8.85 8.50
N LEU A 309 5.65 -9.49 9.63
CA LEU A 309 4.77 -10.64 9.67
C LEU A 309 3.37 -10.27 10.18
N TRP A 310 2.36 -10.82 9.51
CA TRP A 310 0.95 -10.67 9.91
C TRP A 310 0.27 -12.03 9.94
N VAL A 311 -0.61 -12.25 10.92
CA VAL A 311 -1.36 -13.50 11.04
C VAL A 311 -2.84 -13.26 10.76
N ALA A 312 -3.35 -13.92 9.73
CA ALA A 312 -4.73 -13.82 9.28
C ALA A 312 -5.42 -15.21 9.23
N GLU A 313 -6.64 -15.26 8.71
CA GLU A 313 -7.40 -16.51 8.61
C GLU A 313 -6.75 -17.54 7.68
N ASP A 314 -6.03 -17.10 6.67
CA ASP A 314 -5.28 -17.94 5.74
C ASP A 314 -3.91 -18.36 6.25
N GLY A 315 -3.47 -17.85 7.38
CA GLY A 315 -2.21 -18.16 8.01
C GLY A 315 -1.29 -16.96 8.20
N MET A 316 0.01 -17.22 8.33
CA MET A 316 1.03 -16.17 8.44
C MET A 316 1.42 -15.68 7.05
N LYS A 317 1.49 -14.36 6.90
CA LYS A 317 1.89 -13.70 5.67
C LYS A 317 2.82 -12.53 5.93
N MET A 318 3.52 -12.07 4.90
CA MET A 318 4.41 -10.93 4.98
C MET A 318 3.68 -9.65 4.57
N GLN A 319 3.92 -8.56 5.25
CA GLN A 319 3.39 -7.23 4.93
C GLN A 319 4.26 -6.51 3.90
N GLY A 320 3.66 -5.60 3.12
CA GLY A 320 4.36 -4.78 2.14
C GLY A 320 5.31 -3.74 2.75
N TYR A 321 4.95 -3.22 3.94
CA TYR A 321 5.79 -2.48 4.88
C TYR A 321 5.69 -3.13 6.26
N ASN A 322 6.26 -2.53 7.28
CA ASN A 322 6.05 -2.96 8.67
C ASN A 322 4.69 -2.49 9.24
N GLY A 323 3.70 -2.34 8.39
CA GLY A 323 2.34 -1.87 8.66
C GLY A 323 2.02 -0.52 8.00
N SER A 324 0.87 0.06 8.34
CA SER A 324 0.35 1.33 7.82
C SER A 324 -0.13 2.28 8.94
N GLN A 325 0.51 2.21 10.07
CA GLN A 325 0.04 2.79 11.33
C GLN A 325 -0.26 4.28 11.24
N LEU A 326 0.67 5.08 10.69
CA LEU A 326 0.43 6.51 10.57
C LEU A 326 -0.62 6.83 9.51
N TRP A 327 -0.55 6.17 8.37
CA TRP A 327 -1.48 6.35 7.26
C TRP A 327 -2.93 6.15 7.71
N ASP A 328 -3.23 4.99 8.31
CA ASP A 328 -4.56 4.65 8.80
C ASP A 328 -5.02 5.59 9.91
N THR A 329 -4.11 5.97 10.82
CA THR A 329 -4.42 6.91 11.90
C THR A 329 -4.76 8.30 11.37
N ALA A 330 -3.99 8.81 10.41
CA ALA A 330 -4.23 10.13 9.84
C ALA A 330 -5.61 10.22 9.14
N PHE A 331 -5.99 9.19 8.37
CA PHE A 331 -7.30 9.15 7.73
C PHE A 331 -8.43 8.94 8.73
N THR A 332 -8.25 8.06 9.72
CA THR A 332 -9.28 7.84 10.74
C THR A 332 -9.55 9.11 11.55
N VAL A 333 -8.52 9.85 11.93
CA VAL A 333 -8.65 11.16 12.58
C VAL A 333 -9.46 12.12 11.70
N GLN A 334 -9.11 12.26 10.42
CA GLN A 334 -9.82 13.13 9.49
C GLN A 334 -11.29 12.72 9.36
N ALA A 335 -11.56 11.42 9.25
CA ALA A 335 -12.91 10.88 9.16
C ALA A 335 -13.74 11.22 10.41
N ILE A 336 -13.22 10.96 11.62
CA ILE A 336 -13.95 11.25 12.87
C ILE A 336 -14.18 12.76 13.02
N VAL A 337 -13.17 13.59 12.77
CA VAL A 337 -13.33 15.06 12.89
C VAL A 337 -14.35 15.61 11.90
N SER A 338 -14.44 15.05 10.69
CA SER A 338 -15.40 15.50 9.67
C SER A 338 -16.87 15.24 10.03
N THR A 339 -17.13 14.35 11.00
CA THR A 339 -18.50 14.01 11.43
C THR A 339 -19.11 15.00 12.41
N ASN A 340 -18.33 15.95 12.94
CA ASN A 340 -18.70 16.85 14.04
C ASN A 340 -19.03 16.13 15.36
N LEU A 341 -18.59 14.87 15.54
CA LEU A 341 -18.75 14.09 16.76
C LEU A 341 -17.48 14.06 17.63
N SER A 342 -16.58 15.03 17.44
CA SER A 342 -15.25 15.06 18.08
C SER A 342 -15.31 15.08 19.62
N GLU A 343 -16.32 15.70 20.22
CA GLU A 343 -16.50 15.70 21.68
C GLU A 343 -16.90 14.32 22.18
N GLU A 344 -17.79 13.64 21.45
CA GLU A 344 -18.30 12.32 21.80
C GLU A 344 -17.19 11.24 21.74
N PHE A 345 -16.25 11.39 20.77
CA PHE A 345 -15.10 10.47 20.57
C PHE A 345 -13.76 11.09 20.99
N GLY A 346 -13.76 12.03 21.93
CA GLY A 346 -12.58 12.71 22.45
C GLY A 346 -11.46 11.77 22.92
N PRO A 347 -11.73 10.74 23.74
CA PRO A 347 -10.70 9.79 24.19
C PRO A 347 -9.99 9.09 23.03
N THR A 348 -10.70 8.67 21.99
CA THR A 348 -10.15 8.06 20.76
C THR A 348 -9.26 9.05 20.03
N LEU A 349 -9.73 10.28 19.81
CA LEU A 349 -8.96 11.33 19.15
C LEU A 349 -7.71 11.75 19.95
N LYS A 350 -7.79 11.76 21.26
CA LYS A 350 -6.65 12.08 22.14
C LYS A 350 -5.52 11.07 21.99
N LYS A 351 -5.83 9.77 22.02
CA LYS A 351 -4.84 8.71 21.78
C LYS A 351 -4.23 8.83 20.38
N ALA A 352 -5.06 9.02 19.36
CA ALA A 352 -4.59 9.20 17.98
C ALA A 352 -3.69 10.44 17.83
N HIS A 353 -4.01 11.54 18.52
CA HIS A 353 -3.19 12.74 18.51
C HIS A 353 -1.79 12.49 19.10
N GLU A 354 -1.71 11.79 20.23
CA GLU A 354 -0.42 11.41 20.82
C GLU A 354 0.37 10.50 19.88
N PHE A 355 -0.28 9.56 19.20
CA PHE A 355 0.36 8.73 18.19
C PHE A 355 0.94 9.55 17.04
N VAL A 356 0.14 10.44 16.43
CA VAL A 356 0.59 11.32 15.32
C VAL A 356 1.79 12.18 15.77
N LYS A 357 1.77 12.74 16.98
CA LYS A 357 2.87 13.54 17.53
C LYS A 357 4.17 12.75 17.70
N ASN A 358 4.06 11.49 18.14
CA ASN A 358 5.20 10.63 18.41
C ASN A 358 5.69 9.83 17.19
N SER A 359 4.97 9.93 16.06
CA SER A 359 5.33 9.28 14.79
C SER A 359 6.09 10.19 13.84
N GLN A 360 6.25 11.48 14.18
CA GLN A 360 7.00 12.41 13.35
C GLN A 360 8.51 12.14 13.43
N VAL A 361 9.20 12.17 12.29
CA VAL A 361 10.66 12.08 12.21
C VAL A 361 11.27 13.37 12.76
N LEU A 362 12.20 13.26 13.71
CA LEU A 362 12.74 14.40 14.44
C LEU A 362 14.06 14.93 13.91
N ASP A 363 14.80 14.12 13.16
CA ASP A 363 16.14 14.43 12.68
C ASP A 363 16.30 14.04 11.21
N ASP A 364 17.19 14.76 10.52
CA ASP A 364 17.65 14.36 9.19
C ASP A 364 18.67 13.21 9.29
N CYS A 365 18.78 12.43 8.24
CA CYS A 365 19.85 11.45 8.13
C CYS A 365 21.22 12.16 8.13
N PRO A 366 22.28 11.59 8.74
CA PRO A 366 23.59 12.24 8.83
C PRO A 366 24.33 12.27 7.49
N GLY A 367 25.25 13.22 7.35
CA GLY A 367 26.15 13.33 6.19
C GLY A 367 25.57 14.10 5.02
N ASP A 368 26.16 13.92 3.84
CA ASP A 368 25.66 14.52 2.59
C ASP A 368 24.52 13.67 2.03
N LEU A 369 23.30 14.15 2.18
CA LEU A 369 22.09 13.45 1.75
C LEU A 369 22.11 13.06 0.26
N ASN A 370 22.69 13.89 -0.60
CA ASN A 370 22.76 13.60 -2.03
C ASN A 370 23.65 12.39 -2.33
N SER A 371 24.78 12.28 -1.65
CA SER A 371 25.69 11.14 -1.83
C SER A 371 25.08 9.82 -1.33
N TRP A 372 24.12 9.90 -0.42
CA TRP A 372 23.41 8.74 0.14
C TRP A 372 22.04 8.49 -0.49
N TYR A 373 21.68 9.21 -1.55
CA TYR A 373 20.35 9.11 -2.18
C TYR A 373 19.19 9.33 -1.20
N ARG A 374 19.39 10.21 -0.19
CA ARG A 374 18.39 10.55 0.81
C ARG A 374 17.90 11.98 0.63
N HIS A 375 16.75 12.25 1.21
CA HIS A 375 16.12 13.56 1.25
C HIS A 375 16.05 14.08 2.68
N ILE A 376 15.78 15.38 2.89
CA ILE A 376 15.48 15.89 4.24
C ILE A 376 14.31 15.12 4.80
N SER A 377 14.40 14.71 6.06
CA SER A 377 13.40 13.86 6.72
C SER A 377 12.85 14.46 8.00
N LYS A 378 13.56 15.43 8.59
CA LYS A 378 13.09 16.11 9.80
C LYS A 378 11.75 16.81 9.57
N GLY A 379 10.74 16.43 10.34
CA GLY A 379 9.36 16.93 10.20
C GLY A 379 8.44 16.05 9.37
N ALA A 380 8.98 15.06 8.64
CA ALA A 380 8.20 14.13 7.86
C ALA A 380 7.39 13.15 8.72
N TRP A 381 6.39 12.55 8.11
CA TRP A 381 5.75 11.35 8.61
C TRP A 381 5.95 10.21 7.63
N PRO A 382 6.45 9.04 8.10
CA PRO A 382 6.51 7.81 7.31
C PRO A 382 5.12 7.20 7.12
N PHE A 383 5.02 6.19 6.28
CA PHE A 383 3.78 5.42 6.10
C PHE A 383 3.37 4.63 7.35
N SER A 384 4.35 4.06 8.05
CA SER A 384 4.18 3.16 9.18
C SER A 384 4.58 3.80 10.51
N THR A 385 5.78 3.57 10.97
CA THR A 385 6.31 4.01 12.28
C THR A 385 7.46 5.01 12.10
N ALA A 386 7.73 5.83 13.12
CA ALA A 386 8.86 6.75 13.10
C ALA A 386 10.22 6.04 12.90
N ASP A 387 10.34 4.81 13.39
CA ASP A 387 11.57 4.00 13.24
C ASP A 387 11.90 3.69 11.76
N HIS A 388 10.90 3.62 10.89
CA HIS A 388 11.10 3.44 9.45
C HIS A 388 11.91 4.59 8.82
N GLY A 389 11.71 5.82 9.27
CA GLY A 389 12.56 6.97 8.98
C GLY A 389 12.51 7.53 7.56
N TRP A 390 11.80 6.92 6.61
CA TRP A 390 11.66 7.45 5.26
C TRP A 390 10.59 8.53 5.17
N PRO A 391 10.93 9.74 4.66
CA PRO A 391 9.94 10.75 4.36
C PRO A 391 9.07 10.28 3.18
N ILE A 392 7.77 10.45 3.30
CA ILE A 392 6.81 10.12 2.26
C ILE A 392 5.90 11.33 2.06
N SER A 393 5.76 11.79 0.82
CA SER A 393 5.15 13.08 0.53
C SER A 393 3.68 13.17 0.94
N ASP A 394 2.88 12.18 0.56
CA ASP A 394 1.46 12.11 0.89
C ASP A 394 1.23 11.77 2.37
N CYS A 395 2.02 10.87 2.97
CA CYS A 395 1.93 10.56 4.40
C CYS A 395 2.27 11.78 5.25
N THR A 396 3.28 12.57 4.85
CA THR A 396 3.62 13.84 5.51
C THR A 396 2.47 14.84 5.37
N ALA A 397 1.84 14.91 4.19
CA ALA A 397 0.70 15.77 3.95
C ALA A 397 -0.53 15.34 4.79
N GLU A 398 -0.85 14.05 4.83
CA GLU A 398 -1.99 13.53 5.60
C GLU A 398 -1.75 13.64 7.12
N GLY A 399 -0.54 13.38 7.59
CA GLY A 399 -0.12 13.62 8.98
C GLY A 399 -0.26 15.09 9.38
N LEU A 400 0.19 16.01 8.52
CA LEU A 400 0.03 17.45 8.72
C LEU A 400 -1.46 17.85 8.76
N LYS A 401 -2.29 17.34 7.84
CA LYS A 401 -3.74 17.60 7.83
C LYS A 401 -4.40 17.12 9.13
N ALA A 402 -4.10 15.90 9.58
CA ALA A 402 -4.61 15.38 10.84
C ALA A 402 -4.21 16.26 12.03
N ALA A 403 -2.94 16.65 12.13
CA ALA A 403 -2.44 17.54 13.17
C ALA A 403 -3.14 18.92 13.17
N LEU A 404 -3.33 19.52 11.98
CA LEU A 404 -4.02 20.79 11.81
C LEU A 404 -5.51 20.72 12.14
N LEU A 405 -6.18 19.60 11.87
CA LEU A 405 -7.58 19.39 12.26
C LEU A 405 -7.70 19.26 13.78
N LEU A 406 -6.86 18.45 14.39
CA LEU A 406 -6.84 18.28 15.85
C LEU A 406 -6.49 19.58 16.59
N SER A 407 -5.66 20.45 16.00
CA SER A 407 -5.32 21.75 16.61
C SER A 407 -6.52 22.72 16.73
N LYS A 408 -7.62 22.46 16.03
CA LYS A 408 -8.86 23.25 16.12
C LYS A 408 -9.79 22.80 17.23
N ILE A 409 -9.54 21.64 17.83
CA ILE A 409 -10.33 21.07 18.90
C ILE A 409 -9.70 21.46 20.24
N SER A 410 -10.52 21.64 21.29
CA SER A 410 -10.03 22.00 22.61
C SER A 410 -8.97 21.04 23.13
N PRO A 411 -7.84 21.53 23.68
CA PRO A 411 -6.84 20.69 24.31
C PRO A 411 -7.38 19.81 25.46
N GLU A 412 -8.48 20.18 26.07
CA GLU A 412 -9.14 19.36 27.08
C GLU A 412 -9.68 18.04 26.50
N ILE A 413 -10.09 18.05 25.22
CA ILE A 413 -10.62 16.88 24.52
C ILE A 413 -9.49 16.05 23.91
N VAL A 414 -8.59 16.68 23.14
CA VAL A 414 -7.60 15.97 22.30
C VAL A 414 -6.17 16.09 22.81
N GLY A 415 -5.92 16.73 23.96
CA GLY A 415 -4.59 16.97 24.49
C GLY A 415 -3.87 18.16 23.84
N ASN A 416 -2.65 18.43 24.28
CA ASN A 416 -1.85 19.58 23.82
C ASN A 416 -1.50 19.45 22.34
N GLN A 417 -1.58 20.57 21.63
CA GLN A 417 -1.24 20.67 20.21
C GLN A 417 0.24 20.34 19.94
N ILE A 418 0.53 19.98 18.70
CA ILE A 418 1.91 19.84 18.21
C ILE A 418 2.55 21.23 18.17
N ASP A 419 3.82 21.32 18.56
CA ASP A 419 4.59 22.58 18.47
C ASP A 419 4.59 23.08 17.03
N GLY A 420 4.33 24.39 16.87
CA GLY A 420 4.29 25.03 15.55
C GLY A 420 5.58 24.85 14.74
N ARG A 421 6.75 24.76 15.41
CA ARG A 421 8.03 24.48 14.72
C ARG A 421 8.05 23.13 14.04
N LYS A 422 7.49 22.11 14.68
CA LYS A 422 7.37 20.77 14.08
C LYS A 422 6.44 20.77 12.86
N LEU A 423 5.39 21.60 12.87
CA LEU A 423 4.53 21.78 11.69
C LEU A 423 5.25 22.53 10.57
N TYR A 424 6.13 23.50 10.92
CA TYR A 424 6.98 24.20 9.94
C TYR A 424 7.99 23.24 9.29
N ASP A 425 8.61 22.36 10.07
CA ASP A 425 9.51 21.32 9.56
C ASP A 425 8.77 20.40 8.56
N ALA A 426 7.54 20.02 8.84
CA ALA A 426 6.72 19.21 7.91
C ALA A 426 6.43 19.97 6.59
N VAL A 427 6.11 21.26 6.67
CA VAL A 427 5.92 22.10 5.48
C VAL A 427 7.20 22.18 4.67
N ASN A 428 8.37 22.32 5.32
CA ASN A 428 9.67 22.35 4.65
C ASN A 428 9.90 21.05 3.87
N VAL A 429 9.60 19.90 4.45
CA VAL A 429 9.68 18.60 3.74
C VAL A 429 8.77 18.58 2.53
N ILE A 430 7.49 18.95 2.69
CA ILE A 430 6.54 18.95 1.56
C ILE A 430 7.06 19.88 0.45
N LEU A 431 7.44 21.11 0.77
CA LEU A 431 7.93 22.06 -0.25
C LEU A 431 9.18 21.56 -0.99
N SER A 432 10.07 20.85 -0.28
CA SER A 432 11.31 20.32 -0.84
C SER A 432 11.10 19.11 -1.76
N LEU A 433 9.96 18.42 -1.65
CA LEU A 433 9.59 17.26 -2.49
C LEU A 433 8.83 17.65 -3.76
N MET A 434 8.60 18.93 -4.01
CA MET A 434 7.96 19.38 -5.24
C MET A 434 8.91 19.29 -6.43
N ASN A 435 8.55 18.52 -7.43
CA ASN A 435 9.26 18.46 -8.71
C ASN A 435 9.16 19.78 -9.51
N GLN A 436 10.03 19.96 -10.50
CA GLN A 436 10.06 21.18 -11.33
C GLN A 436 8.76 21.45 -12.06
N ASP A 437 8.04 20.39 -12.46
CA ASP A 437 6.74 20.45 -13.12
C ASP A 437 5.57 20.69 -12.15
N GLY A 438 5.83 20.69 -10.84
CA GLY A 438 4.85 20.88 -9.77
C GLY A 438 4.24 19.60 -9.22
N GLY A 439 4.60 18.44 -9.74
CA GLY A 439 4.14 17.14 -9.25
C GLY A 439 4.91 16.64 -8.02
N PHE A 440 4.30 15.74 -7.26
CA PHE A 440 4.88 15.08 -6.11
C PHE A 440 4.94 13.57 -6.36
N ALA A 441 6.12 12.99 -6.19
CA ALA A 441 6.33 11.56 -6.12
C ALA A 441 6.22 11.06 -4.66
N THR A 442 6.36 9.77 -4.44
CA THR A 442 6.21 9.19 -3.10
C THR A 442 7.37 9.54 -2.18
N TYR A 443 8.60 9.26 -2.59
CA TYR A 443 9.78 9.34 -1.72
C TYR A 443 10.74 10.47 -2.04
N GLU A 444 10.88 10.83 -3.31
CA GLU A 444 11.95 11.70 -3.75
C GLU A 444 11.62 12.51 -5.01
N LEU A 445 12.49 13.47 -5.33
CA LEU A 445 12.42 14.15 -6.60
C LEU A 445 12.81 13.22 -7.75
N THR A 446 12.18 13.38 -8.90
CA THR A 446 12.53 12.63 -10.11
C THR A 446 13.96 12.93 -10.52
N ARG A 447 14.86 11.95 -10.38
CA ARG A 447 16.30 12.08 -10.67
C ARG A 447 16.68 11.59 -12.06
N SER A 448 15.78 10.90 -12.75
CA SER A 448 16.12 10.18 -13.96
C SER A 448 15.24 10.48 -15.16
N TYR A 449 15.55 9.85 -16.29
CA TYR A 449 14.88 10.08 -17.56
C TYR A 449 14.01 8.88 -17.92
N ALA A 450 12.78 9.12 -18.39
CA ALA A 450 11.82 8.06 -18.75
C ALA A 450 12.36 7.00 -19.74
N TRP A 451 13.37 7.34 -20.57
CA TRP A 451 13.97 6.37 -21.48
C TRP A 451 14.74 5.24 -20.79
N LEU A 452 15.10 5.44 -19.50
CA LEU A 452 15.78 4.38 -18.73
C LEU A 452 14.88 3.19 -18.45
N GLU A 453 13.57 3.38 -18.42
CA GLU A 453 12.63 2.27 -18.34
C GLU A 453 12.78 1.28 -19.53
N ILE A 454 13.29 1.77 -20.69
CA ILE A 454 13.49 0.94 -21.90
C ILE A 454 14.65 -0.05 -21.70
N ILE A 455 15.66 0.29 -20.90
CA ILE A 455 16.83 -0.56 -20.66
C ILE A 455 16.74 -1.35 -19.36
N ASN A 456 15.61 -1.27 -18.70
CA ASN A 456 15.32 -2.00 -17.47
C ASN A 456 15.35 -3.54 -17.71
N PRO A 457 16.21 -4.35 -17.07
CA PRO A 457 16.32 -5.77 -17.34
C PRO A 457 15.30 -6.65 -16.61
N ALA A 458 14.42 -6.09 -15.81
CA ALA A 458 13.49 -6.93 -15.08
C ALA A 458 12.28 -7.35 -15.90
N GLU A 459 11.88 -8.55 -15.60
CA GLU A 459 10.77 -9.25 -16.23
C GLU A 459 9.52 -9.24 -15.34
N THR A 460 9.65 -8.78 -14.09
CA THR A 460 8.58 -8.91 -13.08
C THR A 460 7.83 -7.62 -12.85
N PHE A 461 8.49 -6.47 -12.98
CA PHE A 461 7.90 -5.15 -12.76
C PHE A 461 8.26 -4.19 -13.87
N GLY A 462 7.28 -3.42 -14.33
CA GLY A 462 7.48 -2.31 -15.23
C GLY A 462 7.36 -0.95 -14.54
N ASP A 463 7.93 0.08 -15.17
CA ASP A 463 7.79 1.48 -14.75
C ASP A 463 8.11 1.72 -13.26
N ILE A 464 9.18 1.09 -12.73
CA ILE A 464 9.59 1.19 -11.32
C ILE A 464 10.98 1.79 -11.09
N VAL A 465 11.70 2.10 -12.18
CA VAL A 465 13.02 2.73 -12.12
C VAL A 465 12.92 4.17 -11.61
N ILE A 466 11.78 4.80 -11.85
CA ILE A 466 11.57 6.19 -11.55
C ILE A 466 10.39 6.32 -10.59
N ASP A 467 10.58 7.08 -9.51
CA ASP A 467 9.49 7.52 -8.65
C ASP A 467 8.79 8.69 -9.34
N TYR A 468 7.78 8.36 -10.16
CA TYR A 468 7.04 9.36 -10.92
C TYR A 468 6.11 10.19 -10.03
N PRO A 469 5.87 11.46 -10.37
CA PRO A 469 4.86 12.26 -9.70
C PRO A 469 3.45 11.70 -9.91
N TYR A 470 2.67 11.62 -8.82
CA TYR A 470 1.31 11.11 -8.79
C TYR A 470 0.29 12.21 -8.48
N VAL A 471 -0.91 12.04 -8.99
CA VAL A 471 -2.04 12.95 -8.70
C VAL A 471 -2.39 12.92 -7.23
N GLU A 472 -2.40 11.75 -6.62
CA GLU A 472 -2.74 11.53 -5.22
C GLU A 472 -1.77 12.26 -4.29
N CYS A 473 -0.48 12.05 -4.45
CA CYS A 473 0.56 12.72 -3.67
C CYS A 473 0.49 14.24 -3.86
N THR A 474 0.30 14.68 -5.11
CA THR A 474 0.19 16.10 -5.47
C THR A 474 -1.06 16.73 -4.86
N SER A 475 -2.20 16.04 -4.90
CA SER A 475 -3.45 16.49 -4.29
C SER A 475 -3.35 16.58 -2.77
N ALA A 476 -2.76 15.58 -2.12
CA ALA A 476 -2.52 15.58 -0.68
C ALA A 476 -1.66 16.77 -0.24
N ALA A 477 -0.56 17.04 -0.95
CA ALA A 477 0.30 18.19 -0.72
C ALA A 477 -0.45 19.53 -0.84
N ILE A 478 -1.24 19.72 -1.91
CA ILE A 478 -2.07 20.93 -2.09
C ILE A 478 -3.03 21.10 -0.91
N GLN A 479 -3.75 20.07 -0.51
CA GLN A 479 -4.73 20.13 0.58
C GLN A 479 -4.07 20.46 1.91
N ALA A 480 -2.93 19.84 2.23
CA ALA A 480 -2.17 20.07 3.45
C ALA A 480 -1.65 21.50 3.51
N LEU A 481 -0.97 21.96 2.46
CA LEU A 481 -0.41 23.32 2.38
C LEU A 481 -1.51 24.40 2.42
N THR A 482 -2.65 24.16 1.76
CA THR A 482 -3.79 25.08 1.81
C THR A 482 -4.38 25.16 3.23
N SER A 483 -4.48 24.02 3.92
CA SER A 483 -4.97 23.97 5.30
C SER A 483 -4.00 24.64 6.26
N PHE A 484 -2.71 24.41 6.08
CA PHE A 484 -1.66 25.03 6.88
C PHE A 484 -1.64 26.58 6.70
N LYS A 485 -1.67 27.06 5.46
CA LYS A 485 -1.68 28.50 5.16
C LYS A 485 -2.83 29.27 5.82
N LYS A 486 -3.97 28.62 6.03
CA LYS A 486 -5.13 29.22 6.72
C LYS A 486 -4.88 29.47 8.19
N LEU A 487 -4.08 28.59 8.85
CA LEU A 487 -3.78 28.69 10.28
C LEU A 487 -2.49 29.45 10.56
N TYR A 488 -1.53 29.36 9.64
CA TYR A 488 -0.20 29.97 9.76
C TYR A 488 0.13 30.85 8.54
N PRO A 489 -0.58 31.97 8.32
CA PRO A 489 -0.49 32.75 7.08
C PRO A 489 0.84 33.48 6.89
N GLY A 490 1.67 33.58 7.95
CA GLY A 490 2.98 34.26 7.92
C GLY A 490 4.18 33.37 7.59
N HIS A 491 4.01 32.05 7.50
CA HIS A 491 5.13 31.11 7.27
C HIS A 491 5.22 30.74 5.79
N GLN A 492 6.35 31.04 5.14
CA GLN A 492 6.69 30.68 3.74
C GLN A 492 5.52 30.83 2.73
N ARG A 493 4.80 31.93 2.88
CA ARG A 493 3.54 32.14 2.13
C ARG A 493 3.73 32.10 0.62
N GLU A 494 4.79 32.75 0.13
CA GLU A 494 5.06 32.86 -1.31
C GLU A 494 5.45 31.50 -1.90
N GLU A 495 6.28 30.74 -1.20
CA GLU A 495 6.69 29.39 -1.57
C GLU A 495 5.48 28.44 -1.59
N ILE A 496 4.63 28.49 -0.56
CA ILE A 496 3.41 27.71 -0.47
C ILE A 496 2.46 28.07 -1.62
N ASP A 497 2.23 29.35 -1.89
CA ASP A 497 1.34 29.78 -2.97
C ASP A 497 1.90 29.39 -4.34
N THR A 498 3.19 29.47 -4.52
CA THR A 498 3.88 29.01 -5.73
C THR A 498 3.74 27.49 -5.89
N CYS A 499 3.95 26.74 -4.83
CA CYS A 499 3.80 25.30 -4.81
C CYS A 499 2.36 24.90 -5.19
N ILE A 500 1.35 25.39 -4.49
CA ILE A 500 -0.07 25.13 -4.78
C ILE A 500 -0.40 25.42 -6.24
N THR A 501 0.09 26.57 -6.76
CA THR A 501 -0.20 26.99 -8.13
C THR A 501 0.43 26.05 -9.17
N LYS A 502 1.69 25.66 -8.98
CA LYS A 502 2.38 24.74 -9.89
C LYS A 502 1.76 23.35 -9.84
N SER A 503 1.45 22.86 -8.63
CA SER A 503 0.85 21.55 -8.43
C SER A 503 -0.56 21.45 -9.02
N ALA A 504 -1.37 22.49 -8.91
CA ALA A 504 -2.65 22.54 -9.60
C ALA A 504 -2.50 22.47 -11.13
N ARG A 505 -1.52 23.18 -11.69
CA ARG A 505 -1.21 23.12 -13.13
C ARG A 505 -0.70 21.73 -13.55
N PHE A 506 0.07 21.06 -12.71
CA PHE A 506 0.51 19.69 -12.96
C PHE A 506 -0.71 18.78 -13.10
N ILE A 507 -1.64 18.76 -12.13
CA ILE A 507 -2.88 17.97 -12.21
C ILE A 507 -3.69 18.30 -13.48
N GLU A 508 -3.86 19.62 -13.78
CA GLU A 508 -4.58 20.08 -14.98
C GLU A 508 -3.92 19.56 -16.29
N LYS A 509 -2.59 19.44 -16.31
CA LYS A 509 -1.82 19.02 -17.50
C LYS A 509 -1.88 17.52 -17.77
N ILE A 510 -1.85 16.69 -16.72
CA ILE A 510 -1.77 15.22 -16.89
C ILE A 510 -3.14 14.57 -17.09
N GLN A 511 -4.24 15.29 -16.84
CA GLN A 511 -5.58 14.75 -17.05
C GLN A 511 -5.82 14.37 -18.51
N GLN A 512 -6.33 13.15 -18.75
CA GLN A 512 -6.66 12.67 -20.07
C GLN A 512 -7.88 13.39 -20.69
N ALA A 513 -8.08 13.20 -22.00
CA ALA A 513 -9.12 13.88 -22.73
C ALA A 513 -10.54 13.55 -22.26
N ASP A 514 -10.76 12.31 -21.82
CA ASP A 514 -12.04 11.80 -21.30
C ASP A 514 -12.30 12.16 -19.83
N GLY A 515 -11.32 12.79 -19.16
CA GLY A 515 -11.39 13.15 -17.74
C GLY A 515 -10.84 12.08 -16.81
N MET A 516 -10.39 10.93 -17.35
CA MET A 516 -9.66 9.93 -16.59
C MET A 516 -8.26 10.46 -16.27
N ASP A 517 -7.82 10.25 -15.06
CA ASP A 517 -6.43 10.20 -14.64
C ASP A 517 -6.30 9.04 -13.65
N LEU A 518 -5.09 8.60 -13.35
CA LEU A 518 -4.89 7.49 -12.40
C LEU A 518 -5.35 7.85 -10.98
N GLY A 519 -5.60 9.12 -10.70
CA GLY A 519 -6.11 9.67 -9.44
C GLY A 519 -7.44 10.40 -9.61
N VAL A 520 -8.38 9.88 -10.41
CA VAL A 520 -9.62 10.57 -10.78
C VAL A 520 -10.43 11.10 -9.59
N PHE A 521 -10.32 10.46 -8.44
CA PHE A 521 -10.95 10.91 -7.19
C PHE A 521 -10.14 12.02 -6.51
N ALA A 522 -8.81 11.99 -6.61
CA ALA A 522 -7.91 12.94 -5.97
C ALA A 522 -7.83 14.28 -6.73
N SER A 523 -7.93 14.26 -8.05
CA SER A 523 -7.86 15.44 -8.91
C SER A 523 -8.83 16.55 -8.52
N PRO A 524 -10.16 16.31 -8.41
CA PRO A 524 -11.10 17.37 -8.01
C PRO A 524 -10.80 17.93 -6.63
N MET A 525 -10.45 17.07 -5.65
CA MET A 525 -10.17 17.50 -4.28
C MET A 525 -8.96 18.44 -4.20
N GLY A 526 -7.87 18.08 -4.87
CA GLY A 526 -6.67 18.94 -4.95
C GLY A 526 -6.94 20.26 -5.66
N LEU A 527 -7.64 20.23 -6.79
CA LEU A 527 -7.96 21.43 -7.55
C LEU A 527 -8.91 22.37 -6.80
N VAL A 528 -9.92 21.84 -6.10
CA VAL A 528 -10.82 22.61 -5.24
C VAL A 528 -10.03 23.22 -4.07
N ALA A 529 -9.13 22.49 -3.44
CA ALA A 529 -8.28 23.02 -2.39
C ALA A 529 -7.37 24.15 -2.91
N ALA A 530 -6.94 24.08 -4.17
CA ALA A 530 -6.19 25.15 -4.85
C ALA A 530 -7.07 26.34 -5.30
N GLY A 531 -8.36 26.36 -4.94
CA GLY A 531 -9.29 27.45 -5.25
C GLY A 531 -9.93 27.37 -6.65
N ARG A 532 -9.84 26.22 -7.33
CA ARG A 532 -10.60 25.95 -8.55
C ARG A 532 -12.03 25.57 -8.21
N THR A 533 -12.98 25.91 -9.06
CA THR A 533 -14.40 25.53 -8.92
C THR A 533 -14.86 24.74 -10.13
N TYR A 534 -15.98 24.08 -10.02
CA TYR A 534 -16.62 23.41 -11.14
C TYR A 534 -16.86 24.35 -12.33
N GLU A 535 -17.23 25.62 -12.06
CA GLU A 535 -17.48 26.65 -13.07
C GLU A 535 -16.18 27.11 -13.73
N SER A 536 -15.12 27.30 -12.97
CA SER A 536 -13.86 27.87 -13.46
C SER A 536 -12.93 26.84 -14.11
N SER A 537 -13.02 25.55 -13.73
CA SER A 537 -12.11 24.50 -14.19
C SER A 537 -12.77 23.48 -15.11
N SER A 538 -12.25 23.36 -16.32
CA SER A 538 -12.65 22.30 -17.25
C SER A 538 -12.23 20.92 -16.76
N CYS A 539 -11.13 20.84 -16.01
CA CYS A 539 -10.63 19.58 -15.45
C CYS A 539 -11.55 19.02 -14.38
N ILE A 540 -12.06 19.86 -13.46
CA ILE A 540 -13.05 19.43 -12.48
C ILE A 540 -14.33 18.97 -13.18
N ARG A 541 -14.80 19.69 -14.21
CA ARG A 541 -15.99 19.27 -14.96
C ARG A 541 -15.82 17.92 -15.64
N LYS A 542 -14.66 17.69 -16.27
CA LYS A 542 -14.35 16.40 -16.93
C LYS A 542 -14.31 15.27 -15.90
N ALA A 543 -13.60 15.43 -14.80
CA ALA A 543 -13.51 14.42 -13.74
C ALA A 543 -14.89 14.10 -13.15
N CYS A 544 -15.72 15.11 -12.83
CA CYS A 544 -17.09 14.89 -12.37
C CYS A 544 -17.94 14.14 -13.40
N ASN A 545 -17.84 14.50 -14.68
CA ASN A 545 -18.57 13.82 -15.74
C ASN A 545 -18.11 12.38 -15.90
N PHE A 546 -16.80 12.13 -15.83
CA PHE A 546 -16.24 10.80 -15.85
C PHE A 546 -16.78 9.95 -14.69
N LEU A 547 -16.65 10.42 -13.45
CA LEU A 547 -17.19 9.73 -12.26
C LEU A 547 -18.66 9.39 -12.43
N LEU A 548 -19.48 10.36 -12.83
CA LEU A 548 -20.91 10.14 -13.05
C LEU A 548 -21.19 9.14 -14.19
N SER A 549 -20.34 9.07 -15.21
CA SER A 549 -20.47 8.09 -16.30
C SER A 549 -20.16 6.66 -15.86
N LYS A 550 -19.34 6.50 -14.80
CA LYS A 550 -18.93 5.20 -14.23
C LYS A 550 -19.80 4.73 -13.07
N GLN A 551 -20.78 5.56 -12.66
CA GLN A 551 -21.72 5.18 -11.61
C GLN A 551 -22.56 3.98 -12.05
N LEU A 552 -22.58 2.93 -11.22
CA LEU A 552 -23.34 1.71 -11.47
C LEU A 552 -24.83 1.91 -11.24
N ALA A 553 -25.66 1.04 -11.78
CA ALA A 553 -27.12 1.10 -11.60
C ALA A 553 -27.56 1.00 -10.13
N SER A 554 -26.73 0.40 -9.28
CA SER A 554 -26.91 0.35 -7.82
C SER A 554 -26.65 1.69 -7.13
N GLY A 555 -26.09 2.69 -7.83
CA GLY A 555 -25.77 4.01 -7.31
C GLY A 555 -24.34 4.20 -6.85
N GLY A 556 -23.58 3.12 -6.65
CA GLY A 556 -22.19 3.17 -6.22
C GLY A 556 -21.19 3.04 -7.36
N TRP A 557 -19.92 2.93 -7.00
CA TRP A 557 -18.79 2.71 -7.90
C TRP A 557 -18.03 1.46 -7.49
N GLY A 558 -17.40 0.78 -8.44
CA GLY A 558 -16.60 -0.40 -8.20
C GLY A 558 -15.58 -0.58 -9.31
N GLU A 559 -14.36 -0.14 -9.08
CA GLU A 559 -13.25 -0.22 -10.00
C GLU A 559 -12.37 -1.43 -9.69
N SER A 560 -11.93 -2.14 -10.73
CA SER A 560 -11.02 -3.27 -10.66
C SER A 560 -9.57 -2.81 -10.73
N TYR A 561 -8.64 -3.58 -10.15
CA TYR A 561 -7.19 -3.42 -10.34
C TYR A 561 -6.76 -3.48 -11.82
N LEU A 562 -7.55 -4.13 -12.68
CA LEU A 562 -7.32 -4.17 -14.13
C LEU A 562 -7.28 -2.77 -14.75
N SER A 563 -7.95 -1.79 -14.16
CA SER A 563 -7.86 -0.40 -14.61
C SER A 563 -6.42 0.13 -14.58
N CYS A 564 -5.66 -0.21 -13.55
CA CYS A 564 -4.24 0.17 -13.44
C CYS A 564 -3.38 -0.59 -14.44
N GLN A 565 -3.65 -1.89 -14.60
CA GLN A 565 -2.90 -2.75 -15.51
C GLN A 565 -3.11 -2.33 -16.97
N ASP A 566 -4.35 -2.15 -17.39
CA ASP A 566 -4.74 -1.95 -18.78
C ASP A 566 -4.85 -0.47 -19.18
N LYS A 567 -4.72 0.44 -18.19
CA LYS A 567 -4.91 1.90 -18.35
C LYS A 567 -6.29 2.27 -18.90
N VAL A 568 -7.28 1.42 -18.64
CA VAL A 568 -8.69 1.59 -19.05
C VAL A 568 -9.59 1.25 -17.87
N TYR A 569 -10.49 2.17 -17.52
CA TYR A 569 -11.42 1.94 -16.42
C TYR A 569 -12.24 0.66 -16.62
N THR A 570 -12.09 -0.27 -15.71
CA THR A 570 -12.73 -1.58 -15.70
C THR A 570 -13.49 -1.76 -14.38
N ASN A 571 -14.77 -2.11 -14.48
CA ASN A 571 -15.56 -2.41 -13.29
C ASN A 571 -15.11 -3.71 -12.62
N LEU A 572 -15.37 -3.82 -11.32
CA LEU A 572 -15.29 -5.10 -10.62
C LEU A 572 -16.19 -6.15 -11.28
N GLU A 573 -15.74 -7.39 -11.27
CA GLU A 573 -16.49 -8.54 -11.82
C GLU A 573 -17.93 -8.56 -11.30
N GLY A 574 -18.89 -8.73 -12.20
CA GLY A 574 -20.32 -8.69 -11.87
C GLY A 574 -20.88 -7.29 -11.60
N ASN A 575 -20.17 -6.22 -11.97
CA ASN A 575 -20.55 -4.83 -11.71
C ASN A 575 -20.89 -4.58 -10.23
N ARG A 576 -20.12 -5.17 -9.34
CA ARG A 576 -20.25 -4.98 -7.90
C ARG A 576 -19.79 -3.59 -7.51
N THR A 577 -20.47 -2.97 -6.57
CA THR A 577 -20.03 -1.71 -5.96
C THR A 577 -19.02 -2.00 -4.86
N HIS A 578 -18.15 -1.04 -4.64
CA HIS A 578 -17.12 -1.09 -3.63
C HIS A 578 -17.26 0.13 -2.71
N ALA A 579 -17.26 -0.08 -1.40
CA ALA A 579 -17.57 0.98 -0.44
C ALA A 579 -16.59 2.15 -0.54
N VAL A 580 -15.29 1.89 -0.71
CA VAL A 580 -14.27 2.94 -0.79
C VAL A 580 -14.34 3.69 -2.11
N ASN A 581 -14.40 3.00 -3.25
CA ASN A 581 -14.57 3.69 -4.53
C ASN A 581 -15.81 4.58 -4.52
N THR A 582 -16.90 4.09 -3.89
CA THR A 582 -18.14 4.87 -3.71
C THR A 582 -17.90 6.09 -2.82
N GLY A 583 -17.26 5.90 -1.67
CA GLY A 583 -16.96 6.98 -0.73
C GLY A 583 -16.08 8.07 -1.36
N TRP A 584 -15.03 7.71 -2.04
CA TRP A 584 -14.14 8.65 -2.72
C TRP A 584 -14.80 9.39 -3.88
N ALA A 585 -15.57 8.68 -4.72
CA ALA A 585 -16.34 9.33 -5.78
C ALA A 585 -17.34 10.35 -5.22
N MET A 586 -18.02 10.00 -4.13
CA MET A 586 -18.95 10.90 -3.45
C MET A 586 -18.23 12.12 -2.87
N LEU A 587 -17.11 11.95 -2.17
CA LEU A 587 -16.32 13.06 -1.62
C LEU A 587 -15.83 14.02 -2.74
N ALA A 588 -15.30 13.49 -3.83
CA ALA A 588 -14.87 14.30 -4.97
C ALA A 588 -16.03 15.11 -5.58
N LEU A 589 -17.21 14.50 -5.71
CA LEU A 589 -18.42 15.18 -6.22
C LEU A 589 -18.98 16.21 -5.22
N ILE A 590 -18.90 15.95 -3.91
CA ILE A 590 -19.29 16.89 -2.85
C ILE A 590 -18.37 18.12 -2.88
N ASP A 591 -17.07 17.92 -2.87
CA ASP A 591 -16.09 19.00 -2.91
C ASP A 591 -16.23 19.87 -4.16
N ALA A 592 -16.54 19.24 -5.30
CA ALA A 592 -16.83 19.95 -6.55
C ALA A 592 -18.20 20.63 -6.59
N GLY A 593 -19.01 20.54 -5.52
CA GLY A 593 -20.36 21.14 -5.46
C GLY A 593 -21.39 20.44 -6.34
N GLN A 594 -21.15 19.19 -6.76
CA GLN A 594 -22.03 18.46 -7.69
C GLN A 594 -22.94 17.42 -7.03
N ALA A 595 -22.81 17.20 -5.71
CA ALA A 595 -23.55 16.18 -4.98
C ALA A 595 -25.07 16.37 -5.01
N GLN A 596 -25.55 17.62 -4.88
CA GLN A 596 -26.98 17.91 -4.83
C GLN A 596 -27.67 17.93 -6.19
N LYS A 597 -26.96 18.34 -7.26
CA LYS A 597 -27.59 18.51 -8.58
C LYS A 597 -27.72 17.24 -9.39
N LYS A 598 -26.73 16.36 -9.36
CA LYS A 598 -26.64 15.23 -10.31
C LYS A 598 -26.84 13.86 -9.67
N ILE A 599 -26.45 13.69 -8.41
CA ILE A 599 -26.72 12.43 -7.69
C ILE A 599 -28.22 12.27 -7.47
N LEU A 600 -28.91 13.35 -7.06
CA LEU A 600 -30.35 13.37 -6.86
C LEU A 600 -31.16 13.36 -8.17
N GLU A 601 -30.69 13.95 -9.26
CA GLU A 601 -31.39 13.96 -10.54
C GLU A 601 -31.48 12.57 -11.20
N ARG A 602 -30.46 11.73 -11.05
CA ARG A 602 -30.49 10.34 -11.51
C ARG A 602 -31.33 9.41 -10.61
N HIS A 603 -31.58 9.81 -9.37
CA HIS A 603 -32.33 9.01 -8.39
C HIS A 603 -33.82 9.35 -8.27
N LYS A 604 -34.35 10.27 -9.03
CA LYS A 604 -35.82 10.49 -9.12
C LYS A 604 -36.61 9.25 -9.57
N GLY A 605 -35.92 8.13 -9.81
CA GLY A 605 -36.57 6.86 -10.13
C GLY A 605 -36.15 5.65 -9.30
N LYS A 606 -35.07 5.72 -8.46
CA LYS A 606 -34.63 4.59 -7.62
C LYS A 606 -33.81 5.10 -6.42
N GLN A 607 -34.39 4.98 -5.23
CA GLN A 607 -33.74 5.34 -3.96
C GLN A 607 -32.45 4.55 -3.70
N THR A 608 -31.39 5.25 -3.31
CA THR A 608 -30.06 4.67 -3.14
C THR A 608 -29.85 4.15 -1.73
N ARG A 609 -29.54 2.87 -1.63
CA ARG A 609 -29.19 2.15 -0.40
C ARG A 609 -27.68 2.18 -0.14
N TYR A 610 -27.11 3.28 0.34
CA TYR A 610 -25.68 3.30 0.66
C TYR A 610 -25.34 4.04 1.96
N LEU A 611 -26.03 3.71 3.05
CA LEU A 611 -25.61 4.13 4.39
C LEU A 611 -25.64 3.00 5.43
N ALA A 612 -25.78 1.77 4.99
CA ALA A 612 -25.63 0.61 5.86
C ALA A 612 -24.37 -0.16 5.45
N CYS A 613 -23.21 0.21 5.96
CA CYS A 613 -22.06 -0.69 5.99
C CYS A 613 -22.46 -1.90 6.83
N ASP A 614 -22.75 -3.00 6.16
CA ASP A 614 -22.93 -4.31 6.81
C ASP A 614 -21.58 -4.80 7.33
N SER A 615 -21.19 -4.37 8.51
CA SER A 615 -20.34 -5.15 9.38
C SER A 615 -21.22 -6.16 10.11
N ALA A 616 -21.93 -6.99 9.34
CA ALA A 616 -22.71 -8.09 9.92
C ALA A 616 -21.77 -9.21 10.31
N PRO A 617 -21.97 -9.84 11.48
CA PRO A 617 -21.57 -11.24 11.64
C PRO A 617 -22.30 -12.03 10.57
N HIS A 618 -21.61 -12.96 9.92
CA HIS A 618 -22.06 -13.82 8.82
C HIS A 618 -23.56 -14.13 8.79
N PRO A 619 -24.23 -14.01 7.63
CA PRO A 619 -25.62 -14.37 7.52
C PRO A 619 -25.78 -15.87 7.78
N ARG A 620 -26.62 -16.24 8.74
CA ARG A 620 -27.13 -17.60 8.86
C ARG A 620 -27.92 -17.92 7.60
N TRP A 621 -27.40 -18.78 6.75
CA TRP A 621 -28.14 -19.35 5.65
C TRP A 621 -29.15 -20.33 6.21
N SER A 622 -30.43 -20.01 6.12
CA SER A 622 -31.49 -21.00 6.21
C SER A 622 -31.51 -21.81 4.92
N SER A 623 -31.41 -23.11 5.08
CA SER A 623 -31.57 -24.09 4.02
C SER A 623 -32.93 -24.00 3.34
N SER A 624 -32.97 -23.83 2.03
CA SER A 624 -34.11 -24.24 1.20
C SER A 624 -33.62 -24.91 -0.08
N SER A 625 -33.90 -26.19 -0.10
CA SER A 625 -34.15 -27.15 -1.19
C SER A 625 -33.59 -26.94 -2.58
N SER A 626 -32.77 -27.88 -2.94
CA SER A 626 -32.38 -28.43 -4.23
C SER A 626 -33.48 -28.51 -5.30
N ASN A 627 -33.10 -28.13 -6.53
CA ASN A 627 -33.71 -28.71 -7.71
C ASN A 627 -32.61 -29.06 -8.74
N PRO A 628 -32.38 -30.36 -9.05
CA PRO A 628 -31.41 -30.78 -10.05
C PRO A 628 -32.13 -31.01 -11.35
N ASN A 629 -31.88 -30.23 -12.42
CA ASN A 629 -32.00 -30.65 -13.82
C ASN A 629 -32.01 -29.45 -14.77
N LEU A 630 -30.87 -29.22 -15.38
CA LEU A 630 -30.78 -28.58 -16.72
C LEU A 630 -29.49 -29.02 -17.40
N PRO A 631 -29.54 -29.38 -18.71
CA PRO A 631 -28.47 -30.07 -19.41
C PRO A 631 -27.37 -29.15 -19.92
N ILE A 632 -26.15 -29.64 -19.83
CA ILE A 632 -24.91 -29.03 -20.36
C ILE A 632 -24.91 -29.18 -21.87
N LYS A 633 -24.80 -28.04 -22.59
CA LYS A 633 -24.42 -28.03 -24.01
C LYS A 633 -22.94 -27.72 -24.17
N PRO A 634 -22.19 -28.40 -25.01
CA PRO A 634 -20.79 -28.09 -25.30
C PRO A 634 -20.67 -26.87 -26.21
N LEU A 635 -19.77 -25.93 -25.86
CA LEU A 635 -19.41 -24.79 -26.68
C LEU A 635 -18.20 -25.14 -27.55
N ASN A 636 -18.41 -25.00 -28.87
CA ASN A 636 -17.40 -25.08 -29.92
C ASN A 636 -16.40 -23.93 -29.82
N GLN A 637 -15.15 -24.24 -30.10
CA GLN A 637 -14.06 -23.29 -30.32
C GLN A 637 -14.35 -22.36 -31.50
N PRO A 638 -13.91 -21.09 -31.44
CA PRO A 638 -13.58 -20.34 -32.65
C PRO A 638 -12.06 -20.10 -32.72
N SER A 639 -11.54 -20.51 -33.87
CA SER A 639 -10.23 -20.16 -34.39
C SER A 639 -10.21 -18.71 -34.86
N SER A 640 -9.31 -17.88 -34.31
CA SER A 640 -8.81 -16.69 -35.02
C SER A 640 -7.44 -16.30 -34.45
N PRO A 641 -6.52 -15.78 -35.29
CA PRO A 641 -5.12 -15.52 -34.93
C PRO A 641 -4.98 -14.28 -34.03
N PRO A 642 -3.85 -14.16 -33.29
CA PRO A 642 -3.65 -13.04 -32.38
C PRO A 642 -3.42 -11.73 -33.11
N PRO A 643 -3.88 -10.60 -32.58
CA PRO A 643 -3.66 -9.29 -33.17
C PRO A 643 -2.20 -8.84 -33.02
N THR A 644 -1.70 -8.21 -34.05
CA THR A 644 -0.38 -7.62 -34.19
C THR A 644 -0.12 -6.53 -33.15
N TRP A 645 1.03 -6.64 -32.53
CA TRP A 645 1.57 -5.78 -31.49
C TRP A 645 1.74 -4.32 -31.97
N ARG A 646 1.28 -3.36 -31.17
CA ARG A 646 1.71 -1.95 -31.23
C ARG A 646 2.38 -1.59 -29.91
N PRO A 647 3.49 -0.83 -29.92
CA PRO A 647 4.18 -0.45 -28.67
C PRO A 647 3.31 0.52 -27.86
N PRO A 648 3.26 0.36 -26.52
CA PRO A 648 2.51 1.25 -25.65
C PRO A 648 3.23 2.59 -25.48
N SER A 649 2.46 3.65 -25.51
CA SER A 649 2.87 4.99 -25.11
C SER A 649 3.02 5.06 -23.59
N GLN A 650 3.99 5.81 -23.14
CA GLN A 650 4.41 6.14 -21.77
C GLN A 650 3.35 5.91 -20.67
N SER A 651 3.69 5.09 -19.68
CA SER A 651 2.79 4.70 -18.60
C SER A 651 3.49 4.73 -17.24
N CYS A 652 2.76 5.12 -16.21
CA CYS A 652 3.21 5.21 -14.81
C CYS A 652 3.13 3.88 -14.08
N ALA A 653 3.94 3.73 -13.05
CA ALA A 653 4.06 2.53 -12.22
C ALA A 653 2.82 2.27 -11.36
N PRO A 654 2.34 1.02 -11.26
CA PRO A 654 1.06 0.69 -10.60
C PRO A 654 1.12 0.48 -9.08
N HIS A 655 2.23 0.71 -8.39
CA HIS A 655 2.44 0.12 -7.07
C HIS A 655 1.87 0.85 -5.87
N CYS A 656 1.67 2.15 -5.91
CA CYS A 656 1.12 2.89 -4.77
C CYS A 656 -0.41 3.01 -4.79
N ALA A 657 -1.02 3.17 -5.95
CA ALA A 657 -2.44 3.44 -6.06
C ALA A 657 -3.35 2.23 -5.77
N VAL A 658 -2.96 1.02 -6.18
CA VAL A 658 -3.74 -0.21 -5.96
C VAL A 658 -3.74 -0.62 -4.49
N SER A 659 -2.62 -0.45 -3.80
CA SER A 659 -2.46 -0.82 -2.40
C SER A 659 -3.21 0.11 -1.44
N ILE A 660 -3.36 1.37 -1.80
CA ILE A 660 -4.04 2.40 -0.99
C ILE A 660 -5.57 2.25 -1.07
N ALA A 661 -6.08 1.94 -2.26
CA ALA A 661 -7.51 1.73 -2.46
C ALA A 661 -8.05 0.52 -1.68
N ASP A 662 -7.28 -0.57 -1.59
CA ASP A 662 -7.75 -1.78 -0.92
C ASP A 662 -7.85 -1.68 0.60
N ARG A 663 -7.15 -0.71 1.24
CA ARG A 663 -7.07 -0.63 2.70
C ARG A 663 -8.02 0.33 3.39
N VAL A 664 -8.34 1.43 2.77
CA VAL A 664 -9.43 2.28 3.28
C VAL A 664 -10.73 1.46 3.35
N ASN A 665 -10.80 0.35 2.61
CA ASN A 665 -11.86 -0.64 2.66
C ASN A 665 -12.09 -1.31 4.00
N TYR A 666 -11.04 -1.58 4.74
CA TYR A 666 -11.13 -2.33 5.99
C TYR A 666 -11.31 -1.44 7.21
N THR A 667 -10.96 -0.17 7.11
CA THR A 667 -11.08 0.75 8.23
C THR A 667 -12.46 1.38 8.34
N ILE A 668 -13.22 1.46 7.26
CA ILE A 668 -14.56 2.10 7.24
C ILE A 668 -15.71 1.07 7.06
N ALA A 669 -15.44 -0.14 6.61
CA ALA A 669 -16.39 -1.25 6.53
C ALA A 669 -16.22 -2.23 7.70
#